data_aac632dbea8620a6266c76e8e005aebb
#
_entry.id   aac632dbea8620a6266c76e8e005aebb
#
_cell.length_a   1.000
_cell.length_b   1.000
_cell.length_c   1.000
_cell.angle_alpha   90.00
_cell.angle_beta   90.00
_cell.angle_gamma   90.00
#
_symmetry.space_group_name_H-M   'P 1'
#
loop_
_entity.id
_entity.type
_entity.pdbx_description
1 polymer ?
#
loop_
_entity_poly.entity_id
_entity_poly.type
_entity_poly.pdbx_seq_one_letter_code
_entity_poly.pdbx_strand_id
1 'polypeptide(L)'
;MRLSHLNTTLEKVTVTGRKPPIERKQGKTIINVEASVTNAGSTVLEVLEKSPGVTVDRNGGITLNGKPGVLVMIDDKPTYLSGEDLNNLLSSMSSTQVSQIELISNPTAKYDASGNAGLINIKTKKNKNNGFNGSLTTSYGQGVYPKNNNSLVLNYRVGRINTFLNYNINAVKYLTDLYAYRKYYDDNKDLTAILQQPAYFRGNVFNNTLKTGIDYSLTPKTTVGLVLTGTSIRRTGNNTGTANWLQPDGTVDSSILTKSSPENKFKNGAINVNGRHAISKTADLSADLDYLHYHMEGKQDFDNLLLAPGGYNEIYRSDIPTTIKILSGKIDYTLRVTQNASFQAGLKSSSSHTDNAATYQNFENQQWVEDNSKSNHFVYRENIRAAYASFEGKDGKLTYQGGLRYEHTSYTAHQFGNIQQNDSSVARNYGSLFPSGYLTYKADSLNSFTLTAGRRTDRPAFQSLNPFYYIINKYTYETGNPYLLPQYSWNFELSHQYNTFLTTGVSYSYITNYFSQIFLSDTSRTILYYTQGNVGHVYNLGVSATLSLSPLKWWSFDFTAVFNHKQLRGFNGNSYTTEISQLNMNLSNQFSFGKGYSGELSGFYTTRARNDVQELLYPAGQLSAGLSKGVLNKKGTLKLSYRDILYTGAMEGLTSFPDATEYFKLKRDSRVLTLSFTYRFGKTYKVNKHQDGATEEKERVQNG
;
A
#
# COMPACT_ATOMS: atom_id res chain seq x y z
N MET A 1 -59.24 -43.86 17.12
CA MET A 1 -57.98 -43.56 16.44
C MET A 1 -57.56 -42.16 16.83
N ARG A 2 -56.49 -41.97 17.65
CA ARG A 2 -55.87 -40.67 17.96
C ARG A 2 -54.67 -40.50 17.05
N LEU A 3 -54.74 -39.51 16.16
CA LEU A 3 -53.58 -39.09 15.34
C LEU A 3 -52.67 -38.20 16.20
N SER A 4 -51.43 -38.61 16.46
CA SER A 4 -50.40 -37.78 17.06
C SER A 4 -49.66 -37.00 15.97
N HIS A 5 -49.64 -35.67 16.08
CA HIS A 5 -48.80 -34.81 15.24
C HIS A 5 -47.31 -35.04 15.55
N LEU A 6 -46.57 -35.58 14.61
CA LEU A 6 -45.11 -35.57 14.61
C LEU A 6 -44.64 -34.16 14.24
N ASN A 7 -44.18 -33.39 15.25
CA ASN A 7 -43.46 -32.16 15.01
C ASN A 7 -42.03 -32.50 14.57
N THR A 8 -41.81 -32.61 13.28
CA THR A 8 -40.45 -32.60 12.70
C THR A 8 -39.95 -31.16 12.70
N THR A 9 -39.15 -30.79 13.68
CA THR A 9 -38.36 -29.56 13.64
C THR A 9 -37.31 -29.70 12.54
N LEU A 10 -37.56 -29.02 11.40
CA LEU A 10 -36.52 -28.86 10.37
C LEU A 10 -35.30 -28.17 10.97
N GLU A 11 -34.18 -28.84 11.02
CA GLU A 11 -32.89 -28.22 11.38
C GLU A 11 -32.65 -27.05 10.42
N LYS A 12 -32.49 -25.86 11.00
CA LYS A 12 -32.22 -24.64 10.26
C LYS A 12 -30.87 -24.76 9.57
N VAL A 13 -30.85 -25.10 8.29
CA VAL A 13 -29.66 -25.08 7.46
C VAL A 13 -29.18 -23.64 7.33
N THR A 14 -28.24 -23.26 8.17
CA THR A 14 -27.57 -21.96 8.04
C THR A 14 -26.52 -22.10 6.94
N VAL A 15 -26.86 -21.68 5.72
CA VAL A 15 -25.88 -21.55 4.63
C VAL A 15 -25.00 -20.35 4.98
N THR A 16 -23.88 -20.58 5.63
CA THR A 16 -22.80 -19.58 5.77
C THR A 16 -22.08 -19.52 4.43
N GLY A 17 -22.52 -18.63 3.56
CA GLY A 17 -21.82 -18.32 2.31
C GLY A 17 -20.38 -17.91 2.63
N ARG A 18 -19.40 -18.61 2.05
CA ARG A 18 -17.99 -18.29 2.18
C ARG A 18 -17.74 -17.02 1.36
N LYS A 19 -17.13 -15.99 1.97
CA LYS A 19 -16.74 -14.79 1.20
C LYS A 19 -15.69 -15.17 0.16
N PRO A 20 -15.85 -14.74 -1.10
CA PRO A 20 -14.82 -14.94 -2.11
C PRO A 20 -13.54 -14.18 -1.73
N PRO A 21 -12.35 -14.63 -2.13
CA PRO A 21 -11.09 -13.92 -1.88
C PRO A 21 -11.09 -12.51 -2.48
N ILE A 22 -11.70 -12.36 -3.64
CA ILE A 22 -11.82 -11.10 -4.36
C ILE A 22 -13.28 -10.90 -4.72
N GLU A 23 -13.82 -9.72 -4.41
CA GLU A 23 -15.17 -9.32 -4.83
C GLU A 23 -15.16 -7.89 -5.37
N ARG A 24 -16.03 -7.58 -6.31
CA ARG A 24 -16.20 -6.22 -6.83
C ARG A 24 -17.56 -5.67 -6.39
N LYS A 25 -17.54 -4.49 -5.78
CA LYS A 25 -18.75 -3.79 -5.29
C LYS A 25 -18.63 -2.30 -5.56
N GLN A 26 -19.63 -1.73 -6.24
CA GLN A 26 -19.79 -0.27 -6.42
C GLN A 26 -18.46 0.46 -6.77
N GLY A 27 -17.75 0.00 -7.81
CA GLY A 27 -16.50 0.61 -8.25
C GLY A 27 -15.28 0.32 -7.37
N LYS A 28 -15.38 -0.59 -6.38
CA LYS A 28 -14.29 -1.04 -5.53
C LYS A 28 -13.97 -2.50 -5.81
N THR A 29 -12.69 -2.85 -5.85
CA THR A 29 -12.23 -4.23 -5.73
C THR A 29 -11.88 -4.51 -4.28
N ILE A 30 -12.50 -5.51 -3.68
CA ILE A 30 -12.32 -5.88 -2.27
C ILE A 30 -11.57 -7.21 -2.20
N ILE A 31 -10.44 -7.21 -1.54
CA ILE A 31 -9.66 -8.41 -1.26
C ILE A 31 -9.97 -8.83 0.17
N ASN A 32 -10.64 -9.97 0.33
CA ASN A 32 -10.98 -10.55 1.62
C ASN A 32 -9.77 -11.35 2.15
N VAL A 33 -8.90 -10.72 2.92
CA VAL A 33 -7.61 -11.27 3.34
C VAL A 33 -7.75 -12.57 4.13
N GLU A 34 -8.77 -12.69 4.99
CA GLU A 34 -9.02 -13.90 5.77
C GLU A 34 -9.58 -15.07 4.94
N ALA A 35 -10.22 -14.79 3.80
CA ALA A 35 -10.81 -15.81 2.95
C ALA A 35 -9.73 -16.67 2.27
N SER A 36 -8.56 -16.09 2.00
CA SER A 36 -7.42 -16.80 1.40
C SER A 36 -6.61 -17.56 2.44
N VAL A 37 -6.33 -18.83 2.18
CA VAL A 37 -5.45 -19.68 3.01
C VAL A 37 -3.99 -19.29 2.79
N THR A 38 -3.63 -18.94 1.56
CA THR A 38 -2.25 -18.60 1.17
C THR A 38 -1.77 -17.26 1.72
N ASN A 39 -2.68 -16.44 2.27
CA ASN A 39 -2.32 -15.21 3.00
C ASN A 39 -1.89 -15.48 4.46
N ALA A 40 -1.96 -16.71 4.93
CA ALA A 40 -1.53 -17.05 6.30
C ALA A 40 -0.02 -16.78 6.48
N GLY A 41 0.31 -15.97 7.49
CA GLY A 41 1.70 -15.57 7.79
C GLY A 41 2.32 -14.57 6.80
N SER A 42 1.55 -14.06 5.82
CA SER A 42 2.01 -13.01 4.90
C SER A 42 2.00 -11.65 5.58
N THR A 43 2.78 -10.72 5.04
CA THR A 43 2.70 -9.30 5.34
C THR A 43 1.59 -8.65 4.48
N VAL A 44 1.19 -7.43 4.83
CA VAL A 44 0.23 -6.67 4.02
C VAL A 44 0.81 -6.34 2.64
N LEU A 45 2.11 -6.03 2.57
CA LEU A 45 2.77 -5.79 1.29
C LEU A 45 2.69 -7.01 0.37
N GLU A 46 2.99 -8.21 0.89
CA GLU A 46 2.89 -9.45 0.13
C GLU A 46 1.46 -9.79 -0.32
N VAL A 47 0.45 -9.34 0.42
CA VAL A 47 -0.96 -9.45 -0.02
C VAL A 47 -1.24 -8.46 -1.15
N LEU A 48 -0.70 -7.24 -1.09
CA LEU A 48 -0.84 -6.23 -2.15
C LEU A 48 -0.15 -6.66 -3.44
N GLU A 49 1.06 -7.22 -3.36
CA GLU A 49 1.79 -7.76 -4.52
C GLU A 49 1.00 -8.83 -5.30
N LYS A 50 0.12 -9.55 -4.60
CA LYS A 50 -0.79 -10.56 -5.19
C LYS A 50 -2.14 -9.98 -5.60
N SER A 51 -2.39 -8.70 -5.32
CA SER A 51 -3.70 -8.08 -5.53
C SER A 51 -3.91 -7.68 -6.99
N PRO A 52 -5.12 -7.82 -7.54
CA PRO A 52 -5.39 -7.50 -8.93
C PRO A 52 -5.06 -6.05 -9.27
N GLY A 53 -4.27 -5.86 -10.33
CA GLY A 53 -3.89 -4.54 -10.84
C GLY A 53 -2.90 -3.78 -9.96
N VAL A 54 -2.40 -4.36 -8.88
CA VAL A 54 -1.36 -3.76 -8.03
C VAL A 54 0.01 -4.26 -8.49
N THR A 55 0.98 -3.34 -8.61
CA THR A 55 2.40 -3.70 -8.74
C THR A 55 3.21 -2.88 -7.75
N VAL A 56 4.29 -3.47 -7.26
CA VAL A 56 5.23 -2.83 -6.32
C VAL A 56 6.60 -2.85 -6.94
N ASP A 57 7.28 -1.72 -7.00
CA ASP A 57 8.64 -1.61 -7.52
C ASP A 57 9.71 -1.92 -6.45
N ARG A 58 10.98 -1.88 -6.86
CA ARG A 58 12.11 -2.19 -5.96
C ARG A 58 12.26 -1.20 -4.79
N ASN A 59 11.78 0.04 -4.96
CA ASN A 59 11.86 1.11 -3.97
C ASN A 59 10.58 1.24 -3.13
N GLY A 60 9.62 0.29 -3.30
CA GLY A 60 8.36 0.29 -2.59
C GLY A 60 7.28 1.19 -3.17
N GLY A 61 7.49 1.74 -4.37
CA GLY A 61 6.48 2.47 -5.12
C GLY A 61 5.33 1.55 -5.52
N ILE A 62 4.10 1.96 -5.22
CA ILE A 62 2.90 1.17 -5.50
C ILE A 62 2.17 1.77 -6.69
N THR A 63 1.82 0.93 -7.67
CA THR A 63 0.94 1.31 -8.78
C THR A 63 -0.40 0.59 -8.69
N LEU A 64 -1.45 1.20 -9.18
CA LEU A 64 -2.78 0.60 -9.31
C LEU A 64 -3.27 0.74 -10.76
N ASN A 65 -3.57 -0.39 -11.39
CA ASN A 65 -3.96 -0.45 -12.81
C ASN A 65 -2.95 0.26 -13.73
N GLY A 66 -1.65 0.00 -13.51
CA GLY A 66 -0.54 0.58 -14.26
C GLY A 66 -0.27 2.08 -14.00
N LYS A 67 -0.96 2.70 -13.03
CA LYS A 67 -0.82 4.12 -12.68
C LYS A 67 -0.10 4.27 -11.34
N PRO A 68 0.92 5.12 -11.22
CA PRO A 68 1.55 5.47 -9.96
C PRO A 68 0.75 6.51 -9.17
N GLY A 69 1.21 6.84 -7.97
CA GLY A 69 0.54 7.81 -7.11
C GLY A 69 -0.71 7.24 -6.47
N VAL A 70 -0.55 6.16 -5.71
CA VAL A 70 -1.62 5.52 -4.94
C VAL A 70 -1.65 6.09 -3.54
N LEU A 71 -2.81 6.57 -3.08
CA LEU A 71 -2.99 6.95 -1.69
C LEU A 71 -3.25 5.69 -0.84
N VAL A 72 -2.37 5.40 0.11
CA VAL A 72 -2.57 4.28 1.04
C VAL A 72 -3.18 4.77 2.35
N MET A 73 -4.28 4.11 2.73
CA MET A 73 -5.04 4.40 3.94
C MET A 73 -5.13 3.17 4.84
N ILE A 74 -5.22 3.41 6.14
CA ILE A 74 -5.52 2.38 7.14
C ILE A 74 -6.77 2.82 7.90
N ASP A 75 -7.84 2.02 7.82
CA ASP A 75 -9.15 2.33 8.43
C ASP A 75 -9.69 3.72 8.05
N ASP A 76 -9.66 4.05 6.75
CA ASP A 76 -10.11 5.32 6.15
C ASP A 76 -9.21 6.53 6.46
N LYS A 77 -8.02 6.33 7.03
CA LYS A 77 -7.08 7.41 7.36
C LYS A 77 -5.82 7.31 6.54
N PRO A 78 -5.38 8.39 5.87
CA PRO A 78 -4.13 8.41 5.13
C PRO A 78 -2.94 8.07 6.02
N THR A 79 -2.00 7.30 5.48
CA THR A 79 -0.74 7.01 6.18
C THR A 79 0.23 8.19 6.15
N TYR A 80 0.09 9.07 5.14
CA TYR A 80 1.02 10.18 4.85
C TYR A 80 2.47 9.73 4.63
N LEU A 81 2.67 8.45 4.38
CA LEU A 81 3.97 7.84 4.06
C LEU A 81 4.02 7.46 2.58
N SER A 82 5.22 7.44 2.02
CA SER A 82 5.49 7.03 0.64
C SER A 82 6.84 6.30 0.55
N GLY A 83 7.15 5.75 -0.62
CA GLY A 83 8.42 5.12 -0.90
C GLY A 83 8.82 4.08 0.14
N GLU A 84 10.06 4.15 0.59
CA GLU A 84 10.63 3.16 1.53
C GLU A 84 9.93 3.14 2.90
N ASP A 85 9.48 4.28 3.43
CA ASP A 85 8.78 4.34 4.72
C ASP A 85 7.43 3.63 4.67
N LEU A 86 6.68 3.80 3.58
CA LEU A 86 5.43 3.08 3.34
C LEU A 86 5.70 1.58 3.16
N ASN A 87 6.74 1.23 2.39
CA ASN A 87 7.16 -0.15 2.18
C ASN A 87 7.53 -0.82 3.51
N ASN A 88 8.31 -0.14 4.36
CA ASN A 88 8.68 -0.61 5.69
C ASN A 88 7.46 -0.83 6.59
N LEU A 89 6.50 0.08 6.57
CA LEU A 89 5.25 -0.08 7.31
C LEU A 89 4.46 -1.29 6.81
N LEU A 90 4.19 -1.40 5.51
CA LEU A 90 3.36 -2.45 4.91
C LEU A 90 4.01 -3.84 5.00
N SER A 91 5.34 -3.92 4.86
CA SER A 91 6.10 -5.16 5.03
C SER A 91 6.18 -5.63 6.49
N SER A 92 6.01 -4.71 7.44
CA SER A 92 5.96 -5.04 8.87
C SER A 92 4.57 -5.43 9.35
N MET A 93 3.50 -5.00 8.66
CA MET A 93 2.12 -5.32 9.02
C MET A 93 1.76 -6.76 8.65
N SER A 94 1.28 -7.54 9.62
CA SER A 94 0.81 -8.90 9.35
C SER A 94 -0.57 -8.91 8.69
N SER A 95 -0.78 -9.79 7.71
CA SER A 95 -2.10 -10.08 7.12
C SER A 95 -3.14 -10.52 8.15
N THR A 96 -2.70 -11.07 9.29
CA THR A 96 -3.59 -11.56 10.36
C THR A 96 -4.38 -10.43 11.05
N GLN A 97 -3.89 -9.19 11.01
CA GLN A 97 -4.58 -8.01 11.57
C GLN A 97 -5.56 -7.36 10.59
N VAL A 98 -5.54 -7.75 9.32
CA VAL A 98 -6.35 -7.16 8.24
C VAL A 98 -7.57 -8.03 7.96
N SER A 99 -8.75 -7.40 7.83
CA SER A 99 -9.98 -8.06 7.41
C SER A 99 -10.12 -8.07 5.90
N GLN A 100 -9.91 -6.92 5.28
CA GLN A 100 -10.01 -6.73 3.83
C GLN A 100 -9.13 -5.56 3.38
N ILE A 101 -8.80 -5.54 2.09
CA ILE A 101 -8.16 -4.42 1.40
C ILE A 101 -9.10 -3.97 0.29
N GLU A 102 -9.39 -2.67 0.25
CA GLU A 102 -10.24 -2.05 -0.77
C GLU A 102 -9.35 -1.31 -1.78
N LEU A 103 -9.45 -1.66 -3.06
CA LEU A 103 -8.81 -0.95 -4.17
C LEU A 103 -9.87 -0.10 -4.84
N ILE A 104 -9.70 1.24 -4.87
CA ILE A 104 -10.70 2.20 -5.36
C ILE A 104 -10.03 3.09 -6.40
N SER A 105 -10.31 2.85 -7.68
CA SER A 105 -9.70 3.61 -8.79
C SER A 105 -10.23 5.05 -8.88
N ASN A 106 -11.53 5.27 -8.62
CA ASN A 106 -12.18 6.58 -8.71
C ASN A 106 -12.93 6.91 -7.41
N PRO A 107 -12.20 7.35 -6.35
CA PRO A 107 -12.82 7.73 -5.08
C PRO A 107 -13.71 8.97 -5.20
N THR A 108 -14.79 9.01 -4.41
CA THR A 108 -15.73 10.15 -4.38
C THR A 108 -15.11 11.40 -3.72
N ALA A 109 -15.76 12.57 -3.85
CA ALA A 109 -15.30 13.86 -3.31
C ALA A 109 -15.07 13.86 -1.78
N LYS A 110 -15.66 12.93 -1.05
CA LYS A 110 -15.46 12.73 0.39
C LYS A 110 -14.01 12.37 0.75
N TYR A 111 -13.31 11.68 -0.14
CA TYR A 111 -11.90 11.33 0.04
C TYR A 111 -10.99 12.46 -0.41
N ASP A 112 -9.77 12.52 0.14
CA ASP A 112 -8.76 13.47 -0.29
C ASP A 112 -8.50 13.34 -1.80
N ALA A 113 -8.26 14.46 -2.46
CA ALA A 113 -7.97 14.47 -3.89
C ALA A 113 -6.61 13.84 -4.23
N SER A 114 -5.78 13.58 -3.22
CA SER A 114 -4.48 12.90 -3.36
C SER A 114 -4.64 11.46 -3.85
N GLY A 115 -3.68 11.02 -4.66
CA GLY A 115 -3.62 9.68 -5.26
C GLY A 115 -4.19 9.62 -6.68
N ASN A 116 -3.35 9.87 -7.68
CA ASN A 116 -3.71 9.86 -9.11
C ASN A 116 -4.30 8.53 -9.59
N ALA A 117 -3.76 7.42 -9.09
CA ALA A 117 -4.23 6.07 -9.43
C ALA A 117 -5.49 5.65 -8.66
N GLY A 118 -5.87 6.42 -7.66
CA GLY A 118 -6.92 6.08 -6.71
C GLY A 118 -6.37 5.82 -5.31
N LEU A 119 -7.06 5.00 -4.52
CA LEU A 119 -6.65 4.69 -3.16
C LEU A 119 -6.68 3.18 -2.85
N ILE A 120 -5.81 2.78 -1.94
CA ILE A 120 -5.80 1.46 -1.30
C ILE A 120 -6.15 1.66 0.17
N ASN A 121 -7.25 1.07 0.62
CA ASN A 121 -7.71 1.19 2.00
C ASN A 121 -7.62 -0.14 2.74
N ILE A 122 -6.71 -0.24 3.68
CA ILE A 122 -6.46 -1.42 4.49
C ILE A 122 -7.38 -1.38 5.70
N LYS A 123 -8.38 -2.26 5.74
CA LYS A 123 -9.33 -2.38 6.84
C LYS A 123 -8.83 -3.38 7.88
N THR A 124 -8.56 -2.89 9.07
CA THR A 124 -8.20 -3.76 10.20
C THR A 124 -9.42 -4.51 10.74
N LYS A 125 -9.17 -5.61 11.43
CA LYS A 125 -10.23 -6.43 12.02
C LYS A 125 -10.98 -5.66 13.12
N LYS A 126 -12.31 -5.63 13.02
CA LYS A 126 -13.21 -5.09 14.04
C LYS A 126 -14.32 -6.09 14.28
N ASN A 127 -14.62 -6.39 15.53
CA ASN A 127 -15.73 -7.25 15.89
C ASN A 127 -16.91 -6.41 16.43
N LYS A 128 -18.10 -6.61 15.86
CA LYS A 128 -19.31 -5.85 16.22
C LYS A 128 -20.25 -6.61 17.15
N ASN A 129 -19.85 -7.80 17.62
CA ASN A 129 -20.70 -8.64 18.47
C ASN A 129 -20.74 -8.12 19.90
N ASN A 130 -21.90 -8.21 20.56
CA ASN A 130 -22.03 -7.89 21.98
C ASN A 130 -21.34 -8.93 22.88
N GLY A 131 -20.90 -8.50 24.05
CA GLY A 131 -20.18 -9.31 25.02
C GLY A 131 -18.68 -9.28 24.80
N PHE A 132 -17.97 -10.13 25.54
CA PHE A 132 -16.52 -10.32 25.38
C PHE A 132 -16.23 -11.37 24.32
N ASN A 133 -15.43 -11.03 23.35
CA ASN A 133 -14.98 -11.94 22.31
C ASN A 133 -13.58 -11.56 21.80
N GLY A 134 -12.87 -12.51 21.26
CA GLY A 134 -11.54 -12.26 20.73
C GLY A 134 -11.00 -13.39 19.87
N SER A 135 -9.81 -13.17 19.35
CA SER A 135 -9.05 -14.19 18.64
C SER A 135 -7.55 -14.04 18.92
N LEU A 136 -6.90 -15.16 19.10
CA LEU A 136 -5.45 -15.29 19.14
C LEU A 136 -5.01 -16.02 17.88
N THR A 137 -4.08 -15.45 17.14
CA THR A 137 -3.45 -16.11 16.00
C THR A 137 -1.95 -16.16 16.22
N THR A 138 -1.37 -17.34 16.04
CA THR A 138 0.08 -17.56 16.00
C THR A 138 0.45 -18.23 14.70
N SER A 139 1.57 -17.81 14.09
CA SER A 139 2.04 -18.34 12.82
C SER A 139 3.56 -18.46 12.85
N TYR A 140 4.05 -19.61 12.43
CA TYR A 140 5.46 -19.86 12.20
C TYR A 140 5.69 -20.21 10.74
N GLY A 141 6.55 -19.46 10.07
CA GLY A 141 6.95 -19.66 8.68
C GLY A 141 8.45 -20.01 8.61
N GLN A 142 8.78 -20.97 7.76
CA GLN A 142 10.15 -21.34 7.44
C GLN A 142 10.38 -21.17 5.94
N GLY A 143 11.22 -20.21 5.58
CA GLY A 143 11.88 -20.09 4.29
C GLY A 143 13.34 -20.45 4.47
N VAL A 144 14.26 -19.66 3.90
CA VAL A 144 15.70 -19.71 4.27
C VAL A 144 15.83 -19.37 5.76
N TYR A 145 15.06 -18.37 6.21
CA TYR A 145 15.04 -17.94 7.60
C TYR A 145 13.65 -18.02 8.24
N PRO A 146 13.59 -18.14 9.59
CA PRO A 146 12.33 -18.20 10.32
C PRO A 146 11.57 -16.87 10.31
N LYS A 147 10.24 -16.97 10.36
CA LYS A 147 9.30 -15.85 10.39
C LYS A 147 8.20 -16.16 11.39
N ASN A 148 8.04 -15.30 12.40
CA ASN A 148 7.01 -15.39 13.43
C ASN A 148 6.03 -14.24 13.32
N ASN A 149 4.73 -14.54 13.25
CA ASN A 149 3.67 -13.53 13.22
C ASN A 149 2.57 -13.90 14.22
N ASN A 150 2.32 -13.04 15.20
CA ASN A 150 1.34 -13.30 16.24
C ASN A 150 0.40 -12.10 16.38
N SER A 151 -0.89 -12.35 16.64
CA SER A 151 -1.87 -11.30 16.84
C SER A 151 -2.90 -11.68 17.89
N LEU A 152 -3.27 -10.72 18.72
CA LEU A 152 -4.35 -10.78 19.69
C LEU A 152 -5.37 -9.69 19.34
N VAL A 153 -6.62 -10.09 19.12
CA VAL A 153 -7.75 -9.19 18.90
C VAL A 153 -8.76 -9.43 20.01
N LEU A 154 -9.06 -8.39 20.76
CA LEU A 154 -10.08 -8.40 21.81
C LEU A 154 -11.15 -7.36 21.53
N ASN A 155 -12.38 -7.68 21.87
CA ASN A 155 -13.50 -6.76 21.79
C ASN A 155 -14.43 -7.01 22.97
N TYR A 156 -14.85 -5.92 23.62
CA TYR A 156 -15.83 -5.95 24.68
C TYR A 156 -16.90 -4.88 24.44
N ARG A 157 -18.14 -5.32 24.29
CA ARG A 157 -19.27 -4.44 24.04
C ARG A 157 -20.39 -4.75 25.01
N VAL A 158 -20.71 -3.80 25.88
CA VAL A 158 -21.81 -3.90 26.84
C VAL A 158 -22.52 -2.54 26.96
N GLY A 159 -23.83 -2.55 26.80
CA GLY A 159 -24.64 -1.34 26.90
C GLY A 159 -24.18 -0.23 25.96
N ARG A 160 -23.73 0.88 26.54
CA ARG A 160 -23.26 2.08 25.83
C ARG A 160 -21.77 2.08 25.49
N ILE A 161 -21.03 1.08 25.97
CA ILE A 161 -19.57 1.03 25.83
C ILE A 161 -19.20 -0.04 24.81
N ASN A 162 -18.29 0.29 23.90
CA ASN A 162 -17.60 -0.64 23.04
C ASN A 162 -16.10 -0.37 23.12
N THR A 163 -15.32 -1.34 23.60
CA THR A 163 -13.86 -1.26 23.64
C THR A 163 -13.24 -2.33 22.78
N PHE A 164 -12.10 -2.04 22.19
CA PHE A 164 -11.34 -3.00 21.43
C PHE A 164 -9.83 -2.85 21.67
N LEU A 165 -9.12 -3.96 21.51
CA LEU A 165 -7.67 -4.00 21.53
C LEU A 165 -7.19 -4.93 20.44
N ASN A 166 -6.27 -4.45 19.61
CA ASN A 166 -5.54 -5.23 18.61
C ASN A 166 -4.05 -5.10 18.93
N TYR A 167 -3.40 -6.20 19.26
CA TYR A 167 -1.97 -6.24 19.50
C TYR A 167 -1.31 -7.23 18.56
N ASN A 168 -0.23 -6.81 17.92
CA ASN A 168 0.53 -7.63 16.99
C ASN A 168 2.01 -7.56 17.34
N ILE A 169 2.66 -8.72 17.30
CA ILE A 169 4.10 -8.86 17.48
C ILE A 169 4.64 -9.78 16.38
N ASN A 170 5.60 -9.28 15.61
CA ASN A 170 6.19 -9.99 14.51
C ASN A 170 7.71 -9.96 14.64
N ALA A 171 8.33 -11.11 14.45
CA ALA A 171 9.78 -11.26 14.40
C ALA A 171 10.12 -12.02 13.12
N VAL A 172 10.78 -11.36 12.20
CA VAL A 172 11.10 -11.89 10.87
C VAL A 172 12.58 -11.71 10.61
N LYS A 173 13.25 -12.79 10.24
CA LYS A 173 14.57 -12.71 9.66
C LYS A 173 14.45 -12.73 8.14
N TYR A 174 15.10 -11.78 7.47
CA TYR A 174 15.00 -11.61 6.02
C TYR A 174 16.32 -11.88 5.31
N LEU A 175 16.20 -12.19 4.04
CA LEU A 175 17.27 -12.32 3.08
C LEU A 175 16.85 -11.63 1.79
N THR A 176 17.78 -10.88 1.20
CA THR A 176 17.69 -10.40 -0.17
C THR A 176 19.04 -10.61 -0.84
N ASP A 177 19.03 -11.29 -1.99
CA ASP A 177 20.17 -11.48 -2.86
C ASP A 177 19.97 -10.57 -4.06
N LEU A 178 20.89 -9.61 -4.24
CA LEU A 178 20.90 -8.63 -5.32
C LEU A 178 22.10 -8.89 -6.22
N TYR A 179 21.84 -8.96 -7.50
CA TYR A 179 22.86 -8.90 -8.54
C TYR A 179 22.56 -7.73 -9.45
N ALA A 180 23.49 -6.78 -9.57
CA ALA A 180 23.43 -5.69 -10.53
C ALA A 180 24.63 -5.76 -11.46
N TYR A 181 24.41 -5.45 -12.73
CA TYR A 181 25.42 -5.49 -13.79
C TYR A 181 25.23 -4.28 -14.69
N ARG A 182 26.15 -3.31 -14.59
CA ARG A 182 26.07 -2.03 -15.29
C ARG A 182 27.15 -1.93 -16.34
N LYS A 183 26.75 -1.53 -17.55
CA LYS A 183 27.63 -1.24 -18.69
C LYS A 183 27.69 0.24 -18.93
N TYR A 184 28.86 0.80 -19.05
CA TYR A 184 29.13 2.21 -19.37
C TYR A 184 29.55 2.33 -20.83
N TYR A 185 29.11 3.38 -21.48
CA TYR A 185 29.38 3.66 -22.88
C TYR A 185 29.90 5.07 -23.04
N ASP A 186 30.78 5.29 -24.03
CA ASP A 186 31.18 6.62 -24.45
C ASP A 186 30.15 7.28 -25.39
N ASP A 187 30.47 8.47 -25.90
CA ASP A 187 29.62 9.22 -26.84
C ASP A 187 29.40 8.48 -28.16
N ASN A 188 30.32 7.61 -28.59
CA ASN A 188 30.22 6.77 -29.78
C ASN A 188 29.42 5.49 -29.53
N LYS A 189 28.95 5.27 -28.30
CA LYS A 189 28.28 4.04 -27.85
C LYS A 189 29.20 2.82 -27.75
N ASP A 190 30.48 3.02 -27.70
CA ASP A 190 31.45 1.95 -27.44
C ASP A 190 31.49 1.64 -25.95
N LEU A 191 31.60 0.35 -25.60
CA LEU A 191 31.66 -0.12 -24.21
C LEU A 191 33.01 0.30 -23.60
N THR A 192 32.96 1.07 -22.51
CA THR A 192 34.17 1.60 -21.84
C THR A 192 34.51 0.90 -20.54
N ALA A 193 33.47 0.47 -19.78
CA ALA A 193 33.67 -0.22 -18.51
C ALA A 193 32.43 -1.04 -18.14
N ILE A 194 32.62 -2.00 -17.25
CA ILE A 194 31.55 -2.80 -16.69
C ILE A 194 31.68 -2.77 -15.17
N LEU A 195 30.58 -2.58 -14.46
CA LEU A 195 30.48 -2.67 -13.00
C LEU A 195 29.55 -3.81 -12.61
N GLN A 196 30.09 -4.84 -11.97
CA GLN A 196 29.34 -5.94 -11.39
C GLN A 196 29.17 -5.73 -9.89
N GLN A 197 27.93 -5.80 -9.38
CA GLN A 197 27.63 -5.54 -7.98
C GLN A 197 26.76 -6.66 -7.38
N PRO A 198 27.31 -7.85 -7.11
CA PRO A 198 26.62 -8.83 -6.27
C PRO A 198 26.57 -8.32 -4.83
N ALA A 199 25.39 -8.38 -4.21
CA ALA A 199 25.21 -7.96 -2.82
C ALA A 199 24.22 -8.87 -2.10
N TYR A 200 24.51 -9.12 -0.84
CA TYR A 200 23.76 -9.99 0.03
C TYR A 200 23.30 -9.23 1.27
N PHE A 201 21.99 -9.05 1.42
CA PHE A 201 21.36 -8.35 2.52
C PHE A 201 20.64 -9.34 3.42
N ARG A 202 20.99 -9.35 4.69
CA ARG A 202 20.35 -10.18 5.71
C ARG A 202 20.14 -9.40 6.98
N GLY A 203 19.06 -9.68 7.69
CA GLY A 203 18.82 -8.97 8.94
C GLY A 203 17.55 -9.42 9.62
N ASN A 204 17.20 -8.69 10.67
CA ASN A 204 16.03 -8.97 11.48
C ASN A 204 15.08 -7.76 11.47
N VAL A 205 13.79 -8.06 11.45
CA VAL A 205 12.72 -7.06 11.66
C VAL A 205 11.93 -7.51 12.88
N PHE A 206 11.84 -6.63 13.85
CA PHE A 206 10.99 -6.79 15.02
C PHE A 206 9.96 -5.68 15.05
N ASN A 207 8.67 -6.05 15.00
CA ASN A 207 7.57 -5.11 14.96
C ASN A 207 6.58 -5.38 16.07
N ASN A 208 6.18 -4.31 16.79
CA ASN A 208 5.09 -4.29 17.73
C ASN A 208 4.08 -3.23 17.31
N THR A 209 2.80 -3.59 17.21
CA THR A 209 1.72 -2.65 16.95
C THR A 209 0.60 -2.87 17.95
N LEU A 210 0.22 -1.82 18.65
CA LEU A 210 -0.93 -1.76 19.52
C LEU A 210 -1.93 -0.75 18.97
N LYS A 211 -3.19 -1.18 18.80
CA LYS A 211 -4.31 -0.30 18.52
C LYS A 211 -5.43 -0.60 19.50
N THR A 212 -5.84 0.39 20.27
CA THR A 212 -6.92 0.26 21.25
C THR A 212 -7.87 1.43 21.15
N GLY A 213 -9.10 1.26 21.57
CA GLY A 213 -10.06 2.34 21.53
C GLY A 213 -11.31 2.04 22.35
N ILE A 214 -12.04 3.10 22.59
CA ILE A 214 -13.33 3.10 23.26
C ILE A 214 -14.31 3.96 22.49
N ASP A 215 -15.50 3.43 22.22
CA ASP A 215 -16.65 4.18 21.76
C ASP A 215 -17.68 4.22 22.89
N TYR A 216 -18.18 5.40 23.19
CA TYR A 216 -19.19 5.63 24.22
C TYR A 216 -20.43 6.29 23.61
N SER A 217 -21.57 5.63 23.71
CA SER A 217 -22.86 6.18 23.29
C SER A 217 -23.42 7.06 24.39
N LEU A 218 -23.12 8.37 24.33
CA LEU A 218 -23.62 9.38 25.26
C LEU A 218 -25.15 9.37 25.32
N THR A 219 -25.77 9.30 24.13
CA THR A 219 -27.21 9.16 23.93
C THR A 219 -27.47 8.15 22.81
N PRO A 220 -28.71 7.71 22.55
CA PRO A 220 -29.03 6.90 21.36
C PRO A 220 -28.66 7.57 20.04
N LYS A 221 -28.51 8.91 20.05
CA LYS A 221 -28.17 9.72 18.87
C LYS A 221 -26.69 10.14 18.79
N THR A 222 -25.95 10.07 19.90
CA THR A 222 -24.60 10.62 20.01
C THR A 222 -23.61 9.55 20.47
N THR A 223 -22.59 9.29 19.67
CA THR A 223 -21.47 8.44 20.03
C THR A 223 -20.18 9.24 19.91
N VAL A 224 -19.32 9.14 20.93
CA VAL A 224 -17.95 9.67 20.92
C VAL A 224 -16.97 8.51 21.02
N GLY A 225 -15.83 8.64 20.38
CA GLY A 225 -14.80 7.62 20.34
C GLY A 225 -13.40 8.18 20.55
N LEU A 226 -12.55 7.39 21.19
CA LEU A 226 -11.12 7.63 21.31
C LEU A 226 -10.38 6.41 20.81
N VAL A 227 -9.44 6.59 19.90
CA VAL A 227 -8.56 5.52 19.39
C VAL A 227 -7.12 5.92 19.57
N LEU A 228 -6.34 5.03 20.16
CA LEU A 228 -4.90 5.14 20.34
C LEU A 228 -4.21 4.09 19.47
N THR A 229 -3.18 4.49 18.76
CA THR A 229 -2.34 3.58 17.98
C THR A 229 -0.87 3.83 18.32
N GLY A 230 -0.13 2.75 18.55
CA GLY A 230 1.32 2.79 18.74
C GLY A 230 1.97 1.71 17.90
N THR A 231 3.01 2.07 17.14
CA THR A 231 3.82 1.14 16.35
C THR A 231 5.29 1.37 16.65
N SER A 232 6.03 0.28 16.86
CA SER A 232 7.49 0.30 16.99
C SER A 232 8.07 -0.80 16.11
N ILE A 233 8.89 -0.40 15.13
CA ILE A 233 9.59 -1.29 14.22
C ILE A 233 11.08 -1.06 14.43
N ARG A 234 11.83 -2.14 14.64
CA ARG A 234 13.29 -2.14 14.60
C ARG A 234 13.77 -3.08 13.51
N ARG A 235 14.56 -2.56 12.60
CA ARG A 235 15.18 -3.33 11.53
C ARG A 235 16.70 -3.22 11.67
N THR A 236 17.38 -4.35 11.73
CA THR A 236 18.85 -4.42 11.74
C THR A 236 19.32 -5.26 10.59
N GLY A 237 20.46 -4.92 10.01
CA GLY A 237 21.03 -5.65 8.88
C GLY A 237 22.52 -5.87 9.03
N ASN A 238 23.01 -6.86 8.30
CA ASN A 238 24.41 -7.04 7.96
C ASN A 238 24.45 -7.32 6.47
N ASN A 239 24.96 -6.37 5.73
CA ASN A 239 25.00 -6.42 4.28
C ASN A 239 26.46 -6.59 3.85
N THR A 240 26.64 -7.37 2.80
CA THR A 240 27.95 -7.57 2.18
C THR A 240 27.76 -7.51 0.69
N GLY A 241 28.57 -6.73 0.00
CA GLY A 241 28.57 -6.64 -1.45
C GLY A 241 29.96 -6.42 -1.99
N THR A 242 30.15 -6.72 -3.27
CA THR A 242 31.37 -6.36 -4.00
C THR A 242 30.98 -5.48 -5.19
N ALA A 243 31.84 -4.53 -5.50
CA ALA A 243 31.78 -3.74 -6.72
C ALA A 243 33.01 -4.05 -7.55
N ASN A 244 32.87 -4.91 -8.56
CA ASN A 244 33.97 -5.34 -9.44
C ASN A 244 33.93 -4.48 -10.72
N TRP A 245 34.94 -3.67 -10.92
CA TRP A 245 35.19 -2.95 -12.15
C TRP A 245 35.90 -3.87 -13.14
N LEU A 246 35.38 -3.97 -14.34
CA LEU A 246 35.94 -4.78 -15.41
C LEU A 246 36.18 -3.91 -16.64
N GLN A 247 37.24 -4.23 -17.35
CA GLN A 247 37.53 -3.71 -18.68
C GLN A 247 36.46 -4.25 -19.67
N PRO A 248 36.34 -3.66 -20.88
CA PRO A 248 35.42 -4.16 -21.92
C PRO A 248 35.61 -5.63 -22.29
N ASP A 249 36.84 -6.15 -22.17
CA ASP A 249 37.17 -7.55 -22.44
C ASP A 249 36.78 -8.51 -21.27
N GLY A 250 36.27 -7.97 -20.16
CA GLY A 250 35.83 -8.73 -18.98
C GLY A 250 36.94 -8.98 -17.96
N THR A 251 38.17 -8.48 -18.16
CA THR A 251 39.26 -8.56 -17.14
C THR A 251 38.93 -7.64 -15.95
N VAL A 252 39.20 -8.11 -14.73
CA VAL A 252 38.95 -7.34 -13.52
C VAL A 252 40.04 -6.27 -13.36
N ASP A 253 39.63 -5.01 -13.33
CA ASP A 253 40.49 -3.86 -13.07
C ASP A 253 40.67 -3.64 -11.57
N SER A 254 39.60 -3.54 -10.86
CA SER A 254 39.58 -3.31 -9.41
C SER A 254 38.34 -3.91 -8.75
N SER A 255 38.44 -4.15 -7.44
CA SER A 255 37.32 -4.71 -6.67
C SER A 255 37.20 -4.01 -5.32
N ILE A 256 36.01 -3.57 -4.97
CA ILE A 256 35.69 -2.98 -3.67
C ILE A 256 34.78 -3.90 -2.90
N LEU A 257 35.22 -4.35 -1.74
CA LEU A 257 34.39 -5.07 -0.79
C LEU A 257 33.70 -4.05 0.13
N THR A 258 32.38 -4.03 0.11
CA THR A 258 31.54 -3.21 1.00
C THR A 258 30.89 -4.08 2.06
N LYS A 259 31.06 -3.69 3.32
CA LYS A 259 30.25 -4.20 4.44
C LYS A 259 29.45 -3.06 5.01
N SER A 260 28.16 -3.29 5.32
CA SER A 260 27.35 -2.27 5.98
C SER A 260 26.43 -2.88 7.03
N SER A 261 26.18 -2.10 8.09
CA SER A 261 25.36 -2.50 9.23
C SER A 261 24.26 -1.47 9.47
N PRO A 262 23.15 -1.53 8.68
CA PRO A 262 22.04 -0.62 8.90
C PRO A 262 21.26 -0.96 10.17
N GLU A 263 20.85 0.06 10.90
CA GLU A 263 19.86 0.01 11.97
C GLU A 263 18.80 1.08 11.73
N ASN A 264 17.58 0.64 11.43
CA ASN A 264 16.43 1.52 11.22
C ASN A 264 15.42 1.31 12.35
N LYS A 265 15.03 2.40 13.00
CA LYS A 265 13.95 2.43 14.01
C LYS A 265 12.83 3.33 13.53
N PHE A 266 11.64 2.82 13.57
CA PHE A 266 10.42 3.54 13.24
C PHE A 266 9.47 3.47 14.44
N LYS A 267 9.08 4.62 14.97
CA LYS A 267 8.09 4.74 16.03
C LYS A 267 6.96 5.66 15.56
N ASN A 268 5.74 5.21 15.75
CA ASN A 268 4.54 6.00 15.48
C ASN A 268 3.63 5.98 16.70
N GLY A 269 3.15 7.16 17.09
CA GLY A 269 2.06 7.33 18.02
C GLY A 269 0.93 8.12 17.36
N ALA A 270 -0.32 7.65 17.47
CA ALA A 270 -1.46 8.36 16.94
C ALA A 270 -2.63 8.37 17.93
N ILE A 271 -3.29 9.52 18.02
CA ILE A 271 -4.49 9.74 18.81
C ILE A 271 -5.59 10.22 17.85
N ASN A 272 -6.74 9.55 17.88
CA ASN A 272 -7.94 10.00 17.17
C ASN A 272 -9.08 10.19 18.16
N VAL A 273 -9.67 11.36 18.14
CA VAL A 273 -10.94 11.66 18.79
C VAL A 273 -11.99 11.81 17.70
N ASN A 274 -13.09 11.08 17.82
CA ASN A 274 -14.15 11.13 16.85
C ASN A 274 -15.52 11.23 17.51
N GLY A 275 -16.47 11.81 16.79
CA GLY A 275 -17.84 11.97 17.25
C GLY A 275 -18.83 11.82 16.11
N ARG A 276 -19.98 11.23 16.39
CA ARG A 276 -21.12 11.17 15.48
C ARG A 276 -22.39 11.57 16.24
N HIS A 277 -23.16 12.45 15.65
CA HIS A 277 -24.46 12.89 16.17
C HIS A 277 -25.54 12.77 15.10
N ALA A 278 -26.57 11.97 15.36
CA ALA A 278 -27.77 11.91 14.54
C ALA A 278 -28.66 13.13 14.91
N ILE A 279 -28.60 14.19 14.11
CA ILE A 279 -29.41 15.40 14.28
C ILE A 279 -30.89 15.03 14.17
N SER A 280 -31.22 14.21 13.16
CA SER A 280 -32.57 13.70 12.93
C SER A 280 -32.51 12.24 12.44
N LYS A 281 -33.64 11.67 12.04
CA LYS A 281 -33.70 10.35 11.36
C LYS A 281 -33.04 10.36 9.99
N THR A 282 -32.88 11.56 9.41
CA THR A 282 -32.36 11.75 8.04
C THR A 282 -31.06 12.53 7.99
N ALA A 283 -30.60 13.10 9.09
CA ALA A 283 -29.39 13.95 9.13
C ALA A 283 -28.40 13.50 10.19
N ASP A 284 -27.16 13.30 9.77
CA ASP A 284 -26.01 12.94 10.61
C ASP A 284 -24.89 13.97 10.48
N LEU A 285 -24.27 14.29 11.60
CA LEU A 285 -23.01 15.06 11.68
C LEU A 285 -21.93 14.16 12.25
N SER A 286 -20.76 14.13 11.64
CA SER A 286 -19.57 13.47 12.21
C SER A 286 -18.37 14.41 12.19
N ALA A 287 -17.51 14.27 13.20
CA ALA A 287 -16.27 15.00 13.34
C ALA A 287 -15.16 14.04 13.73
N ASP A 288 -13.98 14.25 13.15
CA ASP A 288 -12.75 13.53 13.45
C ASP A 288 -11.62 14.52 13.71
N LEU A 289 -10.82 14.28 14.75
CA LEU A 289 -9.58 14.97 15.03
C LEU A 289 -8.48 13.93 15.20
N ASP A 290 -7.45 14.03 14.39
CA ASP A 290 -6.31 13.12 14.37
C ASP A 290 -5.02 13.88 14.67
N TYR A 291 -4.22 13.35 15.60
CA TYR A 291 -2.83 13.75 15.81
C TYR A 291 -1.94 12.53 15.62
N LEU A 292 -0.93 12.66 14.74
CA LEU A 292 0.04 11.61 14.45
C LEU A 292 1.44 12.16 14.68
N HIS A 293 2.28 11.35 15.32
CA HIS A 293 3.69 11.61 15.53
C HIS A 293 4.50 10.41 15.06
N TYR A 294 5.36 10.64 14.07
CA TYR A 294 6.35 9.67 13.59
C TYR A 294 7.74 10.11 14.04
N HIS A 295 8.52 9.16 14.50
CA HIS A 295 9.94 9.33 14.77
C HIS A 295 10.69 8.16 14.15
N MET A 296 11.58 8.48 13.22
CA MET A 296 12.39 7.53 12.48
C MET A 296 13.86 7.84 12.73
N GLU A 297 14.66 6.81 12.92
CA GLU A 297 16.13 6.87 13.01
C GLU A 297 16.69 5.90 11.99
N GLY A 298 17.52 6.37 11.08
CA GLY A 298 18.31 5.55 10.14
C GLY A 298 19.79 5.70 10.45
N LYS A 299 20.42 4.65 10.97
CA LYS A 299 21.87 4.60 11.20
C LYS A 299 22.48 3.56 10.29
N GLN A 300 23.62 3.87 9.72
CA GLN A 300 24.33 2.94 8.86
C GLN A 300 25.83 3.20 8.93
N ASP A 301 26.58 2.14 9.22
CA ASP A 301 28.03 2.11 9.13
C ASP A 301 28.41 1.42 7.83
N PHE A 302 29.41 1.98 7.14
CA PHE A 302 29.98 1.43 5.92
C PHE A 302 31.50 1.25 6.07
N ASP A 303 31.97 0.12 5.58
CA ASP A 303 33.38 -0.23 5.47
C ASP A 303 33.64 -0.66 4.02
N ASN A 304 34.35 0.15 3.25
CA ASN A 304 34.69 -0.06 1.84
C ASN A 304 36.18 -0.33 1.69
N LEU A 305 36.56 -1.56 1.40
CA LEU A 305 37.92 -2.01 1.20
C LEU A 305 38.22 -2.18 -0.29
N LEU A 306 39.13 -1.37 -0.85
CA LEU A 306 39.64 -1.55 -2.20
C LEU A 306 40.66 -2.69 -2.22
N LEU A 307 40.34 -3.75 -2.93
CA LEU A 307 41.18 -4.94 -3.14
C LEU A 307 42.06 -4.77 -4.37
N ALA A 308 43.10 -3.96 -4.29
CA ALA A 308 44.09 -3.74 -5.35
C ALA A 308 45.43 -3.36 -4.73
N PRO A 309 46.57 -3.46 -5.45
CA PRO A 309 47.86 -2.88 -5.02
C PRO A 309 47.71 -1.37 -4.75
N GLY A 310 48.13 -0.91 -3.57
CA GLY A 310 47.90 0.47 -3.14
C GLY A 310 46.47 0.76 -2.66
N GLY A 311 45.72 -0.27 -2.32
CA GLY A 311 44.35 -0.18 -1.85
C GLY A 311 44.16 0.66 -0.59
N TYR A 312 42.94 1.10 -0.36
CA TYR A 312 42.55 1.92 0.79
C TYR A 312 41.32 1.32 1.49
N ASN A 313 41.15 1.70 2.73
CA ASN A 313 39.92 1.43 3.49
C ASN A 313 39.23 2.76 3.76
N GLU A 314 37.96 2.88 3.29
CA GLU A 314 37.13 4.05 3.49
C GLU A 314 35.98 3.67 4.43
N ILE A 315 35.98 4.25 5.61
CA ILE A 315 34.98 4.01 6.63
C ILE A 315 34.15 5.28 6.83
N TYR A 316 32.86 5.16 6.74
CA TYR A 316 31.93 6.27 7.02
C TYR A 316 30.64 5.78 7.71
N ARG A 317 29.97 6.70 8.37
CA ARG A 317 28.68 6.43 9.01
C ARG A 317 27.68 7.53 8.74
N SER A 318 26.41 7.16 8.82
CA SER A 318 25.30 8.11 8.75
C SER A 318 24.34 7.97 9.93
N ASP A 319 23.75 9.09 10.33
CA ASP A 319 22.63 9.17 11.28
C ASP A 319 21.57 10.12 10.68
N ILE A 320 20.38 9.60 10.43
CA ILE A 320 19.32 10.28 9.69
C ILE A 320 18.02 10.25 10.52
N PRO A 321 17.95 11.05 11.60
CA PRO A 321 16.70 11.19 12.35
C PRO A 321 15.68 12.00 11.54
N THR A 322 14.43 11.51 11.54
CA THR A 322 13.29 12.20 10.92
C THR A 322 12.13 12.24 11.89
N THR A 323 11.54 13.40 12.07
CA THR A 323 10.35 13.59 12.87
C THR A 323 9.24 14.18 12.00
N ILE A 324 8.05 13.54 12.01
CA ILE A 324 6.87 14.04 11.30
C ILE A 324 5.73 14.19 12.31
N LYS A 325 5.13 15.38 12.36
CA LYS A 325 3.95 15.69 13.17
C LYS A 325 2.81 16.10 12.25
N ILE A 326 1.63 15.48 12.42
CA ILE A 326 0.46 15.76 11.60
C ILE A 326 -0.73 16.01 12.52
N LEU A 327 -1.42 17.12 12.30
CA LEU A 327 -2.71 17.44 12.93
C LEU A 327 -3.75 17.55 11.81
N SER A 328 -4.83 16.78 11.88
CA SER A 328 -5.90 16.80 10.88
C SER A 328 -7.26 16.82 11.55
N GLY A 329 -8.11 17.76 11.13
CA GLY A 329 -9.51 17.86 11.55
C GLY A 329 -10.44 17.75 10.36
N LYS A 330 -11.55 17.02 10.54
CA LYS A 330 -12.56 16.81 9.50
C LYS A 330 -13.96 16.86 10.12
N ILE A 331 -14.91 17.49 9.42
CA ILE A 331 -16.33 17.53 9.76
C ILE A 331 -17.12 17.14 8.53
N ASP A 332 -18.01 16.17 8.65
CA ASP A 332 -18.88 15.67 7.58
C ASP A 332 -20.35 15.78 8.01
N TYR A 333 -21.17 16.36 7.16
CA TYR A 333 -22.62 16.39 7.27
C TYR A 333 -23.22 15.51 6.18
N THR A 334 -24.17 14.65 6.56
CA THR A 334 -24.91 13.78 5.65
C THR A 334 -26.39 14.01 5.85
N LEU A 335 -27.10 14.30 4.78
CA LEU A 335 -28.57 14.50 4.76
C LEU A 335 -29.20 13.51 3.79
N ARG A 336 -30.09 12.66 4.27
CA ARG A 336 -31.01 11.89 3.42
C ARG A 336 -32.16 12.79 3.00
N VAL A 337 -32.10 13.28 1.76
CA VAL A 337 -33.11 14.21 1.20
C VAL A 337 -34.43 13.51 0.93
N THR A 338 -34.35 12.28 0.39
CA THR A 338 -35.46 11.36 0.19
C THR A 338 -35.04 9.93 0.58
N GLN A 339 -35.91 8.93 0.41
CA GLN A 339 -35.51 7.53 0.61
C GLN A 339 -34.42 7.10 -0.38
N ASN A 340 -34.39 7.72 -1.57
CA ASN A 340 -33.51 7.37 -2.68
C ASN A 340 -32.45 8.43 -2.97
N ALA A 341 -32.34 9.50 -2.18
CA ALA A 341 -31.38 10.58 -2.44
C ALA A 341 -30.72 11.05 -1.15
N SER A 342 -29.41 11.26 -1.21
CA SER A 342 -28.60 11.77 -0.12
C SER A 342 -27.67 12.89 -0.58
N PHE A 343 -27.49 13.88 0.29
CA PHE A 343 -26.53 14.95 0.16
C PHE A 343 -25.46 14.81 1.24
N GLN A 344 -24.21 15.03 0.86
CA GLN A 344 -23.07 15.04 1.78
C GLN A 344 -22.24 16.29 1.55
N ALA A 345 -21.80 16.93 2.62
CA ALA A 345 -20.86 18.04 2.57
C ALA A 345 -19.85 17.92 3.73
N GLY A 346 -18.67 18.46 3.55
CA GLY A 346 -17.68 18.43 4.61
C GLY A 346 -16.54 19.40 4.41
N LEU A 347 -15.84 19.62 5.52
CA LEU A 347 -14.66 20.46 5.62
C LEU A 347 -13.52 19.63 6.19
N LYS A 348 -12.31 19.85 5.70
CA LYS A 348 -11.09 19.25 6.23
C LYS A 348 -9.97 20.29 6.29
N SER A 349 -9.19 20.25 7.37
CA SER A 349 -7.92 20.96 7.48
C SER A 349 -6.87 20.01 8.00
N SER A 350 -5.68 19.99 7.39
CA SER A 350 -4.54 19.23 7.88
C SER A 350 -3.28 20.08 7.82
N SER A 351 -2.44 19.95 8.85
CA SER A 351 -1.12 20.56 8.94
C SER A 351 -0.10 19.47 9.20
N SER A 352 0.96 19.46 8.40
CA SER A 352 2.10 18.56 8.58
C SER A 352 3.39 19.35 8.78
N HIS A 353 4.25 18.85 9.67
CA HIS A 353 5.57 19.39 9.94
C HIS A 353 6.56 18.23 9.94
N THR A 354 7.54 18.28 9.04
CA THR A 354 8.62 17.32 8.93
C THR A 354 9.94 18.01 9.23
N ASP A 355 10.73 17.38 10.06
CA ASP A 355 12.08 17.81 10.42
C ASP A 355 13.01 16.63 10.22
N ASN A 356 14.02 16.80 9.37
CA ASN A 356 14.99 15.77 9.02
C ASN A 356 16.42 16.36 9.04
N ALA A 357 17.29 15.80 9.88
CA ALA A 357 18.67 16.22 10.01
C ALA A 357 19.59 15.04 9.72
N ALA A 358 20.13 14.96 8.52
CA ALA A 358 21.08 13.91 8.11
C ALA A 358 22.50 14.32 8.43
N THR A 359 23.22 13.50 9.19
CA THR A 359 24.65 13.68 9.51
C THR A 359 25.45 12.54 8.91
N TYR A 360 26.45 12.87 8.12
CA TYR A 360 27.45 11.95 7.58
C TYR A 360 28.81 12.25 8.17
N GLN A 361 29.56 11.22 8.52
CA GLN A 361 30.92 11.35 9.08
C GLN A 361 31.84 10.34 8.42
N ASN A 362 33.02 10.80 8.01
CA ASN A 362 34.13 9.97 7.54
C ASN A 362 35.08 9.66 8.69
N PHE A 363 35.72 8.49 8.68
CA PHE A 363 36.75 8.13 9.66
C PHE A 363 38.13 8.46 9.07
N GLU A 364 38.71 9.58 9.52
CA GLU A 364 39.98 10.11 9.03
C GLU A 364 40.92 10.36 10.20
N ASN A 365 42.18 9.98 10.06
CA ASN A 365 43.22 10.19 11.09
C ASN A 365 42.78 9.70 12.50
N GLN A 366 42.10 8.55 12.56
CA GLN A 366 41.56 7.93 13.78
C GLN A 366 40.47 8.77 14.49
N GLN A 367 39.84 9.70 13.77
CA GLN A 367 38.76 10.53 14.29
C GLN A 367 37.59 10.55 13.32
N TRP A 368 36.39 10.73 13.86
CA TRP A 368 35.18 10.94 13.04
C TRP A 368 35.07 12.41 12.67
N VAL A 369 35.14 12.72 11.39
CA VAL A 369 35.04 14.06 10.82
C VAL A 369 33.70 14.18 10.08
N GLU A 370 32.95 15.24 10.33
CA GLU A 370 31.66 15.47 9.64
C GLU A 370 31.89 15.82 8.16
N ASP A 371 31.15 15.14 7.29
CA ASP A 371 31.09 15.42 5.86
C ASP A 371 29.99 16.42 5.58
N ASN A 372 30.29 17.70 5.58
CA ASN A 372 29.36 18.80 5.34
C ASN A 372 28.81 18.82 3.90
N SER A 373 29.46 18.12 2.95
CA SER A 373 28.94 18.00 1.59
C SER A 373 27.75 17.09 1.48
N LYS A 374 27.60 16.15 2.43
CA LYS A 374 26.53 15.16 2.50
C LYS A 374 25.58 15.40 3.67
N SER A 375 26.05 16.07 4.76
CA SER A 375 25.21 16.42 5.92
C SER A 375 24.23 17.54 5.55
N ASN A 376 22.98 17.43 6.01
CA ASN A 376 21.89 18.34 5.63
C ASN A 376 20.84 18.41 6.74
N HIS A 377 20.24 19.60 6.92
CA HIS A 377 19.07 19.78 7.77
C HIS A 377 17.92 20.38 6.94
N PHE A 378 16.81 19.64 6.81
CA PHE A 378 15.68 20.00 5.99
C PHE A 378 14.39 20.00 6.79
N VAL A 379 13.65 21.11 6.70
CA VAL A 379 12.34 21.29 7.34
C VAL A 379 11.26 21.55 6.29
N TYR A 380 10.19 20.75 6.35
CA TYR A 380 9.04 20.90 5.46
C TYR A 380 7.78 21.15 6.28
N ARG A 381 6.99 22.14 5.90
CA ARG A 381 5.69 22.46 6.51
C ARG A 381 4.64 22.58 5.42
N GLU A 382 3.53 21.85 5.58
CA GLU A 382 2.41 21.87 4.62
C GLU A 382 1.09 22.06 5.34
N ASN A 383 0.21 22.85 4.75
CA ASN A 383 -1.17 23.03 5.18
C ASN A 383 -2.10 22.76 4.00
N ILE A 384 -3.08 21.88 4.19
CA ILE A 384 -4.10 21.56 3.20
C ILE A 384 -5.47 21.88 3.82
N ARG A 385 -6.24 22.75 3.17
CA ARG A 385 -7.63 23.08 3.52
C ARG A 385 -8.54 22.63 2.41
N ALA A 386 -9.63 21.96 2.74
CA ALA A 386 -10.54 21.44 1.74
C ALA A 386 -12.00 21.59 2.15
N ALA A 387 -12.83 21.80 1.14
CA ALA A 387 -14.28 21.74 1.25
C ALA A 387 -14.84 20.86 0.14
N TYR A 388 -15.86 20.08 0.43
CA TYR A 388 -16.51 19.24 -0.57
C TYR A 388 -18.02 19.19 -0.39
N ALA A 389 -18.73 18.95 -1.48
CA ALA A 389 -20.13 18.60 -1.52
C ALA A 389 -20.37 17.49 -2.54
N SER A 390 -21.29 16.59 -2.25
CA SER A 390 -21.69 15.51 -3.15
C SER A 390 -23.17 15.20 -3.00
N PHE A 391 -23.78 14.76 -4.10
CA PHE A 391 -25.14 14.31 -4.15
C PHE A 391 -25.19 12.93 -4.79
N GLU A 392 -25.92 12.02 -4.16
CA GLU A 392 -26.17 10.66 -4.65
C GLU A 392 -27.67 10.45 -4.74
N GLY A 393 -28.13 9.85 -5.84
CA GLY A 393 -29.54 9.56 -6.07
C GLY A 393 -29.77 8.24 -6.81
N LYS A 394 -30.94 7.64 -6.60
CA LYS A 394 -31.42 6.49 -7.34
C LYS A 394 -32.82 6.80 -7.89
N ASP A 395 -32.96 6.63 -9.20
CA ASP A 395 -34.26 6.77 -9.90
C ASP A 395 -34.45 5.57 -10.82
N GLY A 396 -35.41 4.68 -10.45
CA GLY A 396 -35.66 3.45 -11.15
C GLY A 396 -34.42 2.57 -11.32
N LYS A 397 -33.97 2.42 -12.58
CA LYS A 397 -32.79 1.65 -12.98
C LYS A 397 -31.49 2.43 -12.91
N LEU A 398 -31.56 3.71 -12.63
CA LEU A 398 -30.41 4.63 -12.63
C LEU A 398 -29.98 4.94 -11.20
N THR A 399 -28.70 4.80 -10.90
CA THR A 399 -28.06 5.29 -9.67
C THR A 399 -26.94 6.24 -10.09
N TYR A 400 -26.91 7.42 -9.52
CA TYR A 400 -25.94 8.46 -9.89
C TYR A 400 -25.37 9.15 -8.66
N GLN A 401 -24.12 9.59 -8.78
CA GLN A 401 -23.44 10.41 -7.78
C GLN A 401 -22.61 11.45 -8.51
N GLY A 402 -22.70 12.68 -8.04
CA GLY A 402 -21.83 13.80 -8.46
C GLY A 402 -21.30 14.51 -7.24
N GLY A 403 -20.03 14.87 -7.27
CA GLY A 403 -19.39 15.59 -6.18
C GLY A 403 -18.29 16.51 -6.67
N LEU A 404 -18.08 17.58 -5.92
CA LEU A 404 -17.02 18.56 -6.16
C LEU A 404 -16.26 18.80 -4.87
N ARG A 405 -14.93 18.78 -4.97
CA ARG A 405 -14.02 19.09 -3.87
C ARG A 405 -13.08 20.22 -4.32
N TYR A 406 -12.90 21.21 -3.46
CA TYR A 406 -11.86 22.21 -3.58
C TYR A 406 -10.78 21.94 -2.55
N GLU A 407 -9.53 21.96 -2.94
CA GLU A 407 -8.39 21.92 -2.03
C GLU A 407 -7.46 23.08 -2.27
N HIS A 408 -7.04 23.72 -1.18
CA HIS A 408 -6.02 24.74 -1.14
C HIS A 408 -4.83 24.22 -0.35
N THR A 409 -3.65 24.22 -0.99
CA THR A 409 -2.39 23.74 -0.42
C THR A 409 -1.40 24.87 -0.33
N SER A 410 -0.78 25.04 0.84
CA SER A 410 0.38 25.91 1.03
C SER A 410 1.50 25.11 1.69
N TYR A 411 2.73 25.24 1.17
CA TYR A 411 3.88 24.61 1.81
C TYR A 411 5.13 25.47 1.74
N THR A 412 6.03 25.22 2.70
CA THR A 412 7.39 25.74 2.71
C THR A 412 8.36 24.57 2.92
N ALA A 413 9.42 24.53 2.12
CA ALA A 413 10.53 23.60 2.22
C ALA A 413 11.79 24.41 2.43
N HIS A 414 12.48 24.18 3.54
CA HIS A 414 13.67 24.93 3.92
C HIS A 414 14.83 23.97 4.16
N GLN A 415 15.88 24.12 3.39
CA GLN A 415 17.18 23.49 3.61
C GLN A 415 18.08 24.50 4.33
N PHE A 416 18.47 24.19 5.55
CA PHE A 416 19.44 24.98 6.27
C PHE A 416 20.83 24.79 5.67
N GLY A 417 21.52 25.88 5.46
CA GLY A 417 22.90 25.88 4.98
C GLY A 417 23.88 25.36 6.01
N ASN A 418 25.07 24.97 5.55
CA ASN A 418 26.26 24.67 6.35
C ASN A 418 27.49 25.29 5.71
N ILE A 419 28.70 24.94 6.15
CA ILE A 419 29.96 25.53 5.63
C ILE A 419 30.20 25.21 4.13
N GLN A 420 29.54 24.23 3.55
CA GLN A 420 29.69 23.81 2.14
C GLN A 420 28.41 23.95 1.31
N GLN A 421 27.26 24.09 1.94
CA GLN A 421 25.95 24.17 1.28
C GLN A 421 25.23 25.47 1.65
N ASN A 422 24.68 26.14 0.67
CA ASN A 422 23.93 27.38 0.88
C ASN A 422 22.54 27.09 1.48
N ASP A 423 22.09 28.02 2.31
CA ASP A 423 20.70 28.06 2.78
C ASP A 423 19.75 28.26 1.58
N SER A 424 18.67 27.47 1.52
CA SER A 424 17.70 27.58 0.45
C SER A 424 16.27 27.31 0.93
N SER A 425 15.32 28.03 0.34
CA SER A 425 13.91 27.88 0.72
C SER A 425 13.00 27.97 -0.52
N VAL A 426 11.99 27.08 -0.54
CA VAL A 426 10.95 27.06 -1.57
C VAL A 426 9.60 27.20 -0.88
N ALA A 427 8.78 28.15 -1.31
CA ALA A 427 7.40 28.30 -0.86
C ALA A 427 6.42 28.17 -2.04
N ARG A 428 5.31 27.47 -1.82
CA ARG A 428 4.27 27.34 -2.83
C ARG A 428 2.88 27.46 -2.22
N ASN A 429 1.97 28.00 -3.03
CA ASN A 429 0.58 28.22 -2.66
C ASN A 429 -0.30 28.03 -3.90
N TYR A 430 -1.23 27.07 -3.87
CA TYR A 430 -2.10 26.76 -4.99
C TYR A 430 -3.43 26.15 -4.55
N GLY A 431 -4.47 26.35 -5.37
CA GLY A 431 -5.79 25.77 -5.18
C GLY A 431 -6.27 25.04 -6.42
N SER A 432 -7.04 23.98 -6.26
CA SER A 432 -7.60 23.20 -7.37
C SER A 432 -8.97 22.62 -7.05
N LEU A 433 -9.78 22.45 -8.11
CA LEU A 433 -11.08 21.77 -8.08
C LEU A 433 -10.94 20.31 -8.53
N PHE A 434 -11.63 19.42 -7.84
CA PHE A 434 -11.63 17.97 -8.05
C PHE A 434 -13.07 17.46 -8.18
N PRO A 435 -13.65 17.51 -9.39
CA PRO A 435 -14.92 16.86 -9.67
C PRO A 435 -14.76 15.33 -9.65
N SER A 436 -15.79 14.63 -9.17
CA SER A 436 -15.90 13.17 -9.21
C SER A 436 -17.34 12.75 -9.35
N GLY A 437 -17.58 11.61 -9.99
CA GLY A 437 -18.92 11.08 -10.09
C GLY A 437 -18.98 9.69 -10.72
N TYR A 438 -20.14 9.07 -10.53
CA TYR A 438 -20.49 7.84 -11.23
C TYR A 438 -21.95 7.82 -11.67
N LEU A 439 -22.21 7.03 -12.70
CA LEU A 439 -23.53 6.76 -13.23
C LEU A 439 -23.65 5.23 -13.42
N THR A 440 -24.57 4.59 -12.71
CA THR A 440 -24.83 3.16 -12.83
C THR A 440 -26.22 2.95 -13.42
N TYR A 441 -26.29 2.25 -14.55
CA TYR A 441 -27.53 1.87 -15.21
C TYR A 441 -27.73 0.35 -15.14
N LYS A 442 -28.79 -0.09 -14.44
CA LYS A 442 -29.24 -1.48 -14.41
C LYS A 442 -30.13 -1.73 -15.61
N ALA A 443 -29.57 -2.24 -16.70
CA ALA A 443 -30.35 -2.51 -17.92
C ALA A 443 -31.45 -3.55 -17.64
N ASP A 444 -31.07 -4.63 -16.95
CA ASP A 444 -31.96 -5.71 -16.50
C ASP A 444 -31.42 -6.35 -15.20
N SER A 445 -31.96 -7.51 -14.82
CA SER A 445 -31.55 -8.25 -13.61
C SER A 445 -30.14 -8.83 -13.70
N LEU A 446 -29.59 -8.99 -14.90
CA LEU A 446 -28.28 -9.59 -15.17
C LEU A 446 -27.23 -8.55 -15.55
N ASN A 447 -27.63 -7.44 -16.16
CA ASN A 447 -26.71 -6.47 -16.77
C ASN A 447 -26.73 -5.12 -16.04
N SER A 448 -25.56 -4.67 -15.59
CA SER A 448 -25.36 -3.37 -15.00
C SER A 448 -24.12 -2.70 -15.62
N PHE A 449 -24.27 -1.45 -16.06
CA PHE A 449 -23.21 -0.62 -16.61
C PHE A 449 -22.90 0.51 -15.63
N THR A 450 -21.62 0.77 -15.38
CA THR A 450 -21.20 1.88 -14.51
C THR A 450 -20.13 2.71 -15.24
N LEU A 451 -20.42 3.99 -15.41
CA LEU A 451 -19.46 4.99 -15.87
C LEU A 451 -18.97 5.77 -14.65
N THR A 452 -17.66 5.88 -14.47
CA THR A 452 -17.03 6.72 -13.44
C THR A 452 -16.13 7.76 -14.07
N ALA A 453 -16.06 8.95 -13.49
CA ALA A 453 -15.15 10.00 -13.89
C ALA A 453 -14.66 10.78 -12.68
N GLY A 454 -13.39 11.21 -12.70
CA GLY A 454 -12.85 12.03 -11.61
C GLY A 454 -11.52 12.69 -11.96
N ARG A 455 -11.31 13.86 -11.38
CA ARG A 455 -10.02 14.56 -11.38
C ARG A 455 -9.34 14.35 -10.03
N ARG A 456 -8.03 14.08 -10.06
CA ARG A 456 -7.24 13.83 -8.86
C ARG A 456 -5.88 14.53 -8.94
N THR A 457 -5.17 14.58 -7.83
CA THR A 457 -3.79 15.09 -7.77
C THR A 457 -2.90 14.09 -7.03
N ASP A 458 -1.62 14.14 -7.31
CA ASP A 458 -0.61 13.54 -6.46
C ASP A 458 0.44 14.58 -6.13
N ARG A 459 0.72 14.74 -4.84
CA ARG A 459 1.70 15.69 -4.34
C ARG A 459 3.00 14.97 -4.09
N PRO A 460 4.14 15.58 -4.45
CA PRO A 460 5.42 15.01 -4.06
C PRO A 460 5.47 14.78 -2.55
N ALA A 461 5.94 13.62 -2.15
CA ALA A 461 6.20 13.36 -0.74
C ALA A 461 7.35 14.22 -0.23
N PHE A 462 7.40 14.48 1.06
CA PHE A 462 8.48 15.29 1.63
C PHE A 462 9.86 14.67 1.38
N GLN A 463 9.98 13.33 1.36
CA GLN A 463 11.22 12.64 1.02
C GLN A 463 11.67 12.96 -0.41
N SER A 464 10.73 12.99 -1.35
CA SER A 464 11.02 13.35 -2.75
C SER A 464 11.41 14.82 -2.95
N LEU A 465 11.06 15.68 -1.98
CA LEU A 465 11.43 17.10 -1.98
C LEU A 465 12.74 17.37 -1.23
N ASN A 466 13.20 16.47 -0.38
CA ASN A 466 14.37 16.66 0.44
C ASN A 466 15.67 16.44 -0.38
N PRO A 467 16.49 17.46 -0.61
CA PRO A 467 17.64 17.38 -1.52
C PRO A 467 18.89 16.72 -0.91
N PHE A 468 18.79 16.08 0.25
CA PHE A 468 19.96 15.38 0.81
C PHE A 468 20.25 14.07 0.08
N TYR A 469 21.49 13.58 0.25
CA TYR A 469 21.92 12.33 -0.33
C TYR A 469 21.65 11.15 0.60
N TYR A 470 20.94 10.15 0.10
CA TYR A 470 20.86 8.83 0.72
C TYR A 470 21.81 7.89 -0.02
N ILE A 471 22.83 7.36 0.69
CA ILE A 471 23.87 6.53 0.09
C ILE A 471 23.41 5.09 0.07
N ILE A 472 23.14 4.55 -1.11
CA ILE A 472 22.80 3.14 -1.32
C ILE A 472 24.08 2.29 -1.30
N ASN A 473 25.10 2.75 -2.04
CA ASN A 473 26.45 2.20 -2.07
C ASN A 473 27.41 3.28 -2.60
N LYS A 474 28.72 2.96 -2.69
CA LYS A 474 29.75 3.91 -3.13
C LYS A 474 29.45 4.60 -4.47
N TYR A 475 28.73 3.96 -5.37
CA TYR A 475 28.49 4.42 -6.74
C TYR A 475 27.02 4.77 -7.03
N THR A 476 26.16 4.74 -6.01
CA THR A 476 24.73 4.94 -6.22
C THR A 476 24.13 5.70 -5.04
N TYR A 477 23.61 6.89 -5.31
CA TYR A 477 23.00 7.77 -4.32
C TYR A 477 21.54 8.06 -4.74
N GLU A 478 20.69 8.33 -3.77
CA GLU A 478 19.35 8.86 -3.98
C GLU A 478 19.29 10.29 -3.42
N THR A 479 18.60 11.20 -4.12
CA THR A 479 18.39 12.57 -3.68
C THR A 479 17.00 13.05 -4.11
N GLY A 480 16.36 13.89 -3.29
CA GLY A 480 15.09 14.51 -3.66
C GLY A 480 15.28 15.77 -4.51
N ASN A 481 14.16 16.32 -4.95
CA ASN A 481 14.10 17.54 -5.75
C ASN A 481 13.06 18.51 -5.17
N PRO A 482 13.47 19.62 -4.52
CA PRO A 482 12.57 20.57 -3.88
C PRO A 482 11.67 21.34 -4.88
N TYR A 483 11.98 21.29 -6.18
CA TYR A 483 11.25 22.01 -7.23
C TYR A 483 10.13 21.20 -7.87
N LEU A 484 9.87 19.96 -7.42
CA LEU A 484 8.80 19.13 -7.97
C LEU A 484 7.44 19.81 -7.89
N LEU A 485 6.69 19.69 -8.99
CA LEU A 485 5.32 20.16 -9.10
C LEU A 485 4.33 19.01 -8.83
N PRO A 486 3.17 19.28 -8.25
CA PRO A 486 2.12 18.28 -8.14
C PRO A 486 1.63 17.88 -9.53
N GLN A 487 1.35 16.59 -9.69
CA GLN A 487 0.75 16.04 -10.89
C GLN A 487 -0.78 15.97 -10.75
N TYR A 488 -1.49 16.06 -11.88
CA TYR A 488 -2.94 15.97 -11.93
C TYR A 488 -3.38 14.92 -12.92
N SER A 489 -4.44 14.19 -12.57
CA SER A 489 -5.01 13.16 -13.45
C SER A 489 -6.48 13.35 -13.69
N TRP A 490 -6.93 13.09 -14.92
CA TRP A 490 -8.31 12.78 -15.25
C TRP A 490 -8.44 11.27 -15.46
N ASN A 491 -9.39 10.65 -14.77
CA ASN A 491 -9.64 9.23 -14.83
C ASN A 491 -11.07 8.96 -15.24
N PHE A 492 -11.27 8.10 -16.25
CA PHE A 492 -12.56 7.64 -16.75
C PHE A 492 -12.57 6.11 -16.75
N GLU A 493 -13.66 5.50 -16.33
CA GLU A 493 -13.83 4.05 -16.38
C GLU A 493 -15.28 3.71 -16.74
N LEU A 494 -15.47 2.88 -17.76
CA LEU A 494 -16.75 2.23 -18.10
C LEU A 494 -16.63 0.76 -17.73
N SER A 495 -17.48 0.28 -16.85
CA SER A 495 -17.54 -1.14 -16.47
C SER A 495 -18.91 -1.73 -16.74
N HIS A 496 -18.92 -2.99 -17.16
CA HIS A 496 -20.10 -3.83 -17.34
C HIS A 496 -20.03 -5.01 -16.38
N GLN A 497 -21.05 -5.20 -15.62
CA GLN A 497 -21.23 -6.37 -14.75
C GLN A 497 -22.35 -7.24 -15.33
N TYR A 498 -22.01 -8.48 -15.68
CA TYR A 498 -22.97 -9.49 -16.11
C TYR A 498 -23.21 -10.46 -14.97
N ASN A 499 -24.43 -10.44 -14.44
CA ASN A 499 -24.79 -11.16 -13.21
C ASN A 499 -23.77 -10.85 -12.08
N THR A 500 -23.45 -11.82 -11.26
CA THR A 500 -22.46 -11.70 -10.18
C THR A 500 -21.10 -12.30 -10.54
N PHE A 501 -20.99 -12.95 -11.70
CA PHE A 501 -19.80 -13.75 -12.03
C PHE A 501 -18.84 -13.10 -13.03
N LEU A 502 -19.28 -12.17 -13.87
CA LEU A 502 -18.38 -11.52 -14.84
C LEU A 502 -18.46 -10.00 -14.71
N THR A 503 -17.31 -9.36 -14.55
CA THR A 503 -17.17 -7.91 -14.67
C THR A 503 -16.09 -7.59 -15.68
N THR A 504 -16.41 -6.73 -16.65
CA THR A 504 -15.45 -6.19 -17.62
C THR A 504 -15.37 -4.69 -17.49
N GLY A 505 -14.23 -4.08 -17.86
CA GLY A 505 -14.07 -2.64 -17.77
C GLY A 505 -13.06 -2.11 -18.78
N VAL A 506 -13.30 -0.88 -19.22
CA VAL A 506 -12.36 -0.09 -20.03
C VAL A 506 -12.09 1.20 -19.27
N SER A 507 -10.83 1.58 -19.11
CA SER A 507 -10.42 2.78 -18.41
C SER A 507 -9.47 3.61 -19.24
N TYR A 508 -9.56 4.93 -19.09
CA TYR A 508 -8.65 5.88 -19.70
C TYR A 508 -8.19 6.88 -18.66
N SER A 509 -6.89 7.18 -18.62
CA SER A 509 -6.33 8.17 -17.72
C SER A 509 -5.36 9.08 -18.46
N TYR A 510 -5.44 10.37 -18.17
CA TYR A 510 -4.53 11.40 -18.64
C TYR A 510 -3.90 12.11 -17.45
N ILE A 511 -2.57 12.03 -17.32
CA ILE A 511 -1.81 12.60 -16.21
C ILE A 511 -0.92 13.73 -16.76
N THR A 512 -1.01 14.90 -16.15
CA THR A 512 -0.20 16.09 -16.47
C THR A 512 0.83 16.34 -15.35
N ASN A 513 1.94 16.99 -15.68
CA ASN A 513 3.08 17.22 -14.77
C ASN A 513 3.55 15.93 -14.11
N TYR A 514 3.47 14.83 -14.86
CA TYR A 514 3.86 13.52 -14.35
C TYR A 514 5.27 13.59 -13.79
N PHE A 515 5.45 13.26 -12.51
CA PHE A 515 6.77 13.10 -11.93
C PHE A 515 7.08 11.61 -11.75
N SER A 516 8.33 11.28 -12.02
CA SER A 516 8.84 9.91 -11.95
C SER A 516 10.25 9.94 -11.42
N GLN A 517 10.70 8.81 -10.93
CA GLN A 517 12.11 8.61 -10.69
C GLN A 517 12.88 8.76 -12.01
N ILE A 518 13.93 9.51 -11.97
CA ILE A 518 14.89 9.70 -13.06
C ILE A 518 16.30 9.36 -12.56
N PHE A 519 17.10 8.87 -13.46
CA PHE A 519 18.45 8.41 -13.19
C PHE A 519 19.41 9.35 -13.92
N LEU A 520 20.29 9.99 -13.16
CA LEU A 520 21.31 10.89 -13.65
C LEU A 520 22.68 10.30 -13.37
N SER A 521 23.66 10.56 -14.24
CA SER A 521 25.04 10.16 -13.99
C SER A 521 25.94 11.38 -13.81
N ASP A 522 26.83 11.33 -12.83
CA ASP A 522 28.00 12.20 -12.72
C ASP A 522 29.20 11.41 -13.25
N THR A 523 29.53 11.62 -14.51
CA THR A 523 30.62 10.91 -15.18
C THR A 523 31.99 11.24 -14.57
N SER A 524 32.16 12.42 -13.96
CA SER A 524 33.39 12.84 -13.33
C SER A 524 33.70 12.07 -12.03
N ARG A 525 32.66 11.62 -11.32
CA ARG A 525 32.75 10.87 -10.06
C ARG A 525 32.33 9.42 -10.19
N THR A 526 31.84 9.01 -11.36
CA THR A 526 31.26 7.68 -11.62
C THR A 526 30.09 7.34 -10.68
N ILE A 527 29.33 8.36 -10.23
CA ILE A 527 28.21 8.24 -9.32
C ILE A 527 26.91 8.34 -10.10
N LEU A 528 25.97 7.44 -9.79
CA LEU A 528 24.59 7.52 -10.24
C LEU A 528 23.72 8.14 -9.17
N TYR A 529 22.89 9.08 -9.58
CA TYR A 529 21.89 9.71 -8.74
C TYR A 529 20.51 9.25 -9.14
N TYR A 530 19.75 8.72 -8.18
CA TYR A 530 18.33 8.51 -8.28
C TYR A 530 17.63 9.76 -7.75
N THR A 531 16.85 10.41 -8.56
CA THR A 531 16.08 11.57 -8.13
C THR A 531 14.68 11.56 -8.71
N GLN A 532 13.86 12.54 -8.36
CA GLN A 532 12.52 12.71 -8.92
C GLN A 532 12.49 13.91 -9.86
N GLY A 533 11.79 13.78 -10.99
CA GLY A 533 11.61 14.86 -11.94
C GLY A 533 10.23 14.89 -12.55
N ASN A 534 9.73 16.10 -12.89
CA ASN A 534 8.52 16.22 -13.70
C ASN A 534 8.86 15.94 -15.17
N VAL A 535 8.36 14.83 -15.70
CA VAL A 535 8.79 14.26 -16.99
C VAL A 535 7.73 14.34 -18.09
N GLY A 536 6.69 15.18 -17.93
CA GLY A 536 5.71 15.44 -18.99
C GLY A 536 4.32 14.87 -18.73
N HIS A 537 3.77 14.13 -19.69
CA HIS A 537 2.39 13.64 -19.67
C HIS A 537 2.34 12.12 -19.82
N VAL A 538 1.36 11.49 -19.16
CA VAL A 538 1.10 10.05 -19.31
C VAL A 538 -0.33 9.82 -19.79
N TYR A 539 -0.47 9.00 -20.82
CA TYR A 539 -1.73 8.41 -21.27
C TYR A 539 -1.74 6.94 -20.87
N ASN A 540 -2.82 6.47 -20.26
CA ASN A 540 -2.96 5.06 -19.88
C ASN A 540 -4.36 4.56 -20.29
N LEU A 541 -4.38 3.59 -21.21
CA LEU A 541 -5.58 2.87 -21.61
C LEU A 541 -5.58 1.51 -20.93
N GLY A 542 -6.64 1.16 -20.22
CA GLY A 542 -6.77 -0.08 -19.49
C GLY A 542 -7.99 -0.88 -19.93
N VAL A 543 -7.84 -2.21 -19.95
CA VAL A 543 -8.94 -3.17 -20.13
C VAL A 543 -8.87 -4.18 -18.99
N SER A 544 -9.98 -4.47 -18.33
CA SER A 544 -10.03 -5.41 -17.22
C SER A 544 -11.16 -6.42 -17.39
N ALA A 545 -10.92 -7.63 -16.91
CA ALA A 545 -11.93 -8.68 -16.81
C ALA A 545 -11.77 -9.41 -15.46
N THR A 546 -12.85 -9.58 -14.74
CA THR A 546 -12.91 -10.37 -13.50
C THR A 546 -14.00 -11.42 -13.66
N LEU A 547 -13.63 -12.68 -13.47
CA LEU A 547 -14.51 -13.83 -13.55
C LEU A 547 -14.50 -14.54 -12.21
N SER A 548 -15.69 -14.70 -11.58
CA SER A 548 -15.87 -15.41 -10.31
C SER A 548 -16.93 -16.50 -10.51
N LEU A 549 -16.53 -17.74 -10.51
CA LEU A 549 -17.39 -18.90 -10.77
C LEU A 549 -17.41 -19.85 -9.57
N SER A 550 -18.52 -20.53 -9.39
CA SER A 550 -18.63 -21.70 -8.51
C SER A 550 -19.19 -22.87 -9.32
N PRO A 551 -18.36 -23.48 -10.18
CA PRO A 551 -18.83 -24.54 -11.09
C PRO A 551 -19.40 -25.74 -10.33
N LEU A 552 -18.86 -25.99 -9.13
CA LEU A 552 -19.29 -27.08 -8.25
C LEU A 552 -19.45 -26.54 -6.82
N LYS A 553 -20.31 -27.14 -6.01
CA LYS A 553 -20.54 -26.73 -4.61
C LYS A 553 -19.26 -26.78 -3.74
N TRP A 554 -18.27 -27.56 -4.15
CA TRP A 554 -17.00 -27.72 -3.44
C TRP A 554 -15.83 -26.98 -4.11
N TRP A 555 -16.02 -26.34 -5.29
CA TRP A 555 -14.97 -25.63 -6.03
C TRP A 555 -15.47 -24.24 -6.44
N SER A 556 -14.70 -23.21 -6.07
CA SER A 556 -14.84 -21.85 -6.59
C SER A 556 -13.53 -21.39 -7.25
N PHE A 557 -13.70 -20.59 -8.29
CA PHE A 557 -12.63 -20.12 -9.16
C PHE A 557 -12.79 -18.61 -9.37
N ASP A 558 -11.74 -17.87 -9.07
CA ASP A 558 -11.64 -16.44 -9.33
C ASP A 558 -10.47 -16.18 -10.28
N PHE A 559 -10.73 -15.45 -11.34
CA PHE A 559 -9.71 -15.01 -12.30
C PHE A 559 -9.88 -13.52 -12.58
N THR A 560 -8.78 -12.77 -12.52
CA THR A 560 -8.76 -11.36 -12.88
C THR A 560 -7.61 -11.11 -13.84
N ALA A 561 -7.89 -10.42 -14.95
CA ALA A 561 -6.91 -9.94 -15.90
C ALA A 561 -7.06 -8.41 -16.03
N VAL A 562 -5.93 -7.69 -15.98
CA VAL A 562 -5.88 -6.24 -16.18
C VAL A 562 -4.79 -5.96 -17.20
N PHE A 563 -5.20 -5.52 -18.38
CA PHE A 563 -4.31 -5.06 -19.44
C PHE A 563 -4.21 -3.53 -19.37
N ASN A 564 -3.02 -2.98 -19.52
CA ASN A 564 -2.76 -1.55 -19.61
C ASN A 564 -1.80 -1.26 -20.77
N HIS A 565 -2.12 -0.25 -21.58
CA HIS A 565 -1.20 0.36 -22.51
C HIS A 565 -0.90 1.78 -22.03
N LYS A 566 0.36 2.01 -21.63
CA LYS A 566 0.84 3.27 -21.09
C LYS A 566 1.80 3.92 -22.07
N GLN A 567 1.57 5.21 -22.36
CA GLN A 567 2.45 6.03 -23.17
C GLN A 567 2.84 7.28 -22.37
N LEU A 568 4.14 7.50 -22.25
CA LEU A 568 4.72 8.70 -21.62
C LEU A 568 5.33 9.57 -22.71
N ARG A 569 5.04 10.89 -22.65
CA ARG A 569 5.55 11.89 -23.59
C ARG A 569 6.17 13.07 -22.85
N GLY A 570 7.34 13.48 -23.29
CA GLY A 570 8.05 14.67 -22.81
C GLY A 570 8.99 14.36 -21.64
N PHE A 571 10.25 14.02 -21.93
CA PHE A 571 11.31 13.86 -20.95
C PHE A 571 12.47 14.79 -21.31
N ASN A 572 13.06 15.50 -20.35
CA ASN A 572 14.18 16.43 -20.52
C ASN A 572 13.98 17.52 -21.59
N GLY A 573 12.76 18.08 -21.70
CA GLY A 573 12.48 19.13 -22.70
C GLY A 573 12.44 18.65 -24.14
N ASN A 574 12.67 17.37 -24.40
CA ASN A 574 12.66 16.75 -25.72
C ASN A 574 11.38 15.98 -25.95
N SER A 575 11.08 15.68 -27.23
CA SER A 575 9.95 14.85 -27.67
C SER A 575 10.13 13.34 -27.35
N TYR A 576 10.80 13.00 -26.27
CA TYR A 576 10.99 11.62 -25.86
C TYR A 576 9.65 10.97 -25.57
N THR A 577 9.41 9.83 -26.22
CA THR A 577 8.21 9.03 -26.03
C THR A 577 8.63 7.61 -25.67
N THR A 578 8.07 7.09 -24.61
CA THR A 578 8.20 5.67 -24.26
C THR A 578 6.83 5.06 -24.01
N GLU A 579 6.66 3.82 -24.39
CA GLU A 579 5.40 3.11 -24.22
C GLU A 579 5.61 1.69 -23.73
N ILE A 580 4.59 1.13 -23.11
CA ILE A 580 4.56 -0.27 -22.69
C ILE A 580 3.14 -0.80 -22.62
N SER A 581 2.97 -2.04 -23.05
CA SER A 581 1.79 -2.85 -22.82
C SER A 581 2.08 -3.85 -21.71
N GLN A 582 1.25 -3.87 -20.68
CA GLN A 582 1.39 -4.72 -19.50
C GLN A 582 0.10 -5.49 -19.25
N LEU A 583 0.21 -6.78 -18.97
CA LEU A 583 -0.90 -7.63 -18.55
C LEU A 583 -0.60 -8.19 -17.16
N ASN A 584 -1.52 -7.97 -16.22
CA ASN A 584 -1.52 -8.57 -14.90
C ASN A 584 -2.63 -9.61 -14.83
N MET A 585 -2.32 -10.83 -14.41
CA MET A 585 -3.27 -11.92 -14.21
C MET A 585 -3.19 -12.43 -12.78
N ASN A 586 -4.34 -12.67 -12.17
CA ASN A 586 -4.48 -13.27 -10.86
C ASN A 586 -5.46 -14.42 -10.92
N LEU A 587 -5.11 -15.53 -10.30
CA LEU A 587 -5.88 -16.75 -10.28
C LEU A 587 -6.01 -17.24 -8.84
N SER A 588 -7.23 -17.62 -8.42
CA SER A 588 -7.47 -18.30 -7.15
C SER A 588 -8.48 -19.43 -7.34
N ASN A 589 -8.10 -20.63 -6.94
CA ASN A 589 -8.97 -21.78 -6.83
C ASN A 589 -9.16 -22.12 -5.36
N GLN A 590 -10.38 -22.23 -4.89
CA GLN A 590 -10.71 -22.66 -3.55
C GLN A 590 -11.52 -23.95 -3.58
N PHE A 591 -11.13 -24.91 -2.73
CA PHE A 591 -11.74 -26.23 -2.62
C PHE A 591 -12.30 -26.43 -1.21
N SER A 592 -13.49 -27.00 -1.10
CA SER A 592 -14.13 -27.37 0.15
C SER A 592 -14.34 -28.90 0.18
N PHE A 593 -13.49 -29.60 0.94
CA PHE A 593 -13.49 -31.08 0.95
C PHE A 593 -14.47 -31.68 1.99
N GLY A 594 -15.29 -30.84 2.64
CA GLY A 594 -16.17 -31.28 3.71
C GLY A 594 -15.42 -31.48 5.05
N LYS A 595 -16.15 -31.85 6.12
CA LYS A 595 -15.61 -32.09 7.47
C LYS A 595 -14.68 -30.97 8.00
N GLY A 596 -14.84 -29.73 7.50
CA GLY A 596 -14.03 -28.57 7.89
C GLY A 596 -12.69 -28.45 7.20
N TYR A 597 -12.38 -29.28 6.19
CA TYR A 597 -11.20 -29.15 5.35
C TYR A 597 -11.45 -28.23 4.15
N SER A 598 -10.47 -27.39 3.83
CA SER A 598 -10.45 -26.61 2.60
C SER A 598 -9.05 -26.45 2.07
N GLY A 599 -8.94 -26.36 0.74
CA GLY A 599 -7.69 -26.10 0.01
C GLY A 599 -7.76 -24.82 -0.81
N GLU A 600 -6.62 -24.31 -1.18
CA GLU A 600 -6.46 -23.18 -2.08
C GLU A 600 -5.23 -23.38 -2.96
N LEU A 601 -5.37 -23.05 -4.25
CA LEU A 601 -4.27 -22.88 -5.19
C LEU A 601 -4.42 -21.50 -5.82
N SER A 602 -3.45 -20.62 -5.59
CA SER A 602 -3.49 -19.24 -6.09
C SER A 602 -2.17 -18.83 -6.72
N GLY A 603 -2.23 -17.94 -7.69
CA GLY A 603 -1.06 -17.41 -8.35
C GLY A 603 -1.34 -16.10 -9.03
N PHE A 604 -0.26 -15.41 -9.35
CA PHE A 604 -0.29 -14.22 -10.20
C PHE A 604 0.81 -14.28 -11.25
N TYR A 605 0.61 -13.56 -12.33
CA TYR A 605 1.61 -13.35 -13.37
C TYR A 605 1.48 -11.95 -13.93
N THR A 606 2.60 -11.25 -14.04
CA THR A 606 2.72 -9.92 -14.66
C THR A 606 3.70 -10.03 -15.80
N THR A 607 3.31 -9.53 -16.97
CA THR A 607 4.22 -9.39 -18.12
C THR A 607 5.23 -8.27 -17.86
N ARG A 608 6.03 -7.90 -18.85
CA ARG A 608 6.91 -6.74 -18.74
C ARG A 608 6.13 -5.52 -18.26
N ALA A 609 6.74 -4.74 -17.35
CA ALA A 609 6.15 -3.57 -16.75
C ALA A 609 7.11 -2.38 -16.80
N ARG A 610 6.57 -1.15 -16.77
CA ARG A 610 7.36 0.07 -16.66
C ARG A 610 6.68 0.97 -15.63
N ASN A 611 7.32 1.12 -14.48
CA ASN A 611 6.80 1.97 -13.42
C ASN A 611 7.25 3.42 -13.57
N ASP A 612 8.46 3.61 -14.06
CA ASP A 612 9.05 4.93 -14.36
C ASP A 612 9.52 5.03 -15.84
N VAL A 613 10.24 6.11 -16.14
CA VAL A 613 10.66 6.41 -17.53
C VAL A 613 11.75 5.47 -18.02
N GLN A 614 12.69 5.11 -17.16
CA GLN A 614 13.97 4.49 -17.54
C GLN A 614 14.06 3.03 -17.12
N GLU A 615 13.19 2.53 -16.23
CA GLU A 615 13.24 1.15 -15.72
C GLU A 615 12.18 0.26 -16.40
N LEU A 616 12.64 -0.83 -17.00
CA LEU A 616 11.83 -1.91 -17.56
C LEU A 616 11.93 -3.14 -16.66
N LEU A 617 10.83 -3.52 -16.01
CA LEU A 617 10.72 -4.75 -15.23
C LEU A 617 10.41 -5.94 -16.15
N TYR A 618 11.07 -7.05 -15.90
CA TYR A 618 10.83 -8.31 -16.59
C TYR A 618 9.62 -9.04 -16.02
N PRO A 619 9.06 -10.03 -16.74
CA PRO A 619 7.91 -10.78 -16.28
C PRO A 619 8.18 -11.43 -14.92
N ALA A 620 7.19 -11.34 -14.03
CA ALA A 620 7.24 -11.94 -12.69
C ALA A 620 5.95 -12.68 -12.39
N GLY A 621 6.05 -13.77 -11.63
CA GLY A 621 4.89 -14.52 -11.21
C GLY A 621 5.18 -15.42 -10.02
N GLN A 622 4.12 -15.85 -9.35
CA GLN A 622 4.22 -16.68 -8.16
C GLN A 622 3.05 -17.66 -8.11
N LEU A 623 3.32 -18.90 -7.70
CA LEU A 623 2.32 -19.93 -7.41
C LEU A 623 2.37 -20.27 -5.91
N SER A 624 1.21 -20.39 -5.27
CA SER A 624 1.08 -20.70 -3.84
C SER A 624 -0.06 -21.69 -3.61
N ALA A 625 0.12 -22.58 -2.67
CA ALA A 625 -0.91 -23.55 -2.25
C ALA A 625 -1.14 -23.51 -0.75
N GLY A 626 -2.31 -23.89 -0.31
CA GLY A 626 -2.64 -23.92 1.12
C GLY A 626 -3.73 -24.93 1.45
N LEU A 627 -3.66 -25.45 2.67
CA LEU A 627 -4.66 -26.31 3.27
C LEU A 627 -5.12 -25.71 4.58
N SER A 628 -6.40 -25.85 4.91
CA SER A 628 -6.91 -25.42 6.20
C SER A 628 -7.90 -26.42 6.76
N LYS A 629 -7.95 -26.49 8.11
CA LYS A 629 -8.88 -27.33 8.86
C LYS A 629 -9.49 -26.55 10.01
N GLY A 630 -10.80 -26.59 10.12
CA GLY A 630 -11.52 -26.17 11.31
C GLY A 630 -11.37 -27.23 12.41
N VAL A 631 -10.90 -26.83 13.58
CA VAL A 631 -10.69 -27.66 14.77
C VAL A 631 -11.43 -27.08 15.98
N LEU A 632 -11.44 -27.80 17.11
CA LEU A 632 -12.05 -27.31 18.37
C LEU A 632 -13.50 -26.86 18.19
N ASN A 633 -14.34 -27.68 17.56
CA ASN A 633 -15.73 -27.34 17.26
C ASN A 633 -15.91 -26.01 16.52
N LYS A 634 -15.05 -25.74 15.51
CA LYS A 634 -14.99 -24.52 14.70
C LYS A 634 -14.48 -23.27 15.45
N LYS A 635 -14.08 -23.39 16.71
CA LYS A 635 -13.41 -22.29 17.46
C LYS A 635 -11.95 -22.12 17.05
N GLY A 636 -11.30 -23.21 16.63
CA GLY A 636 -9.94 -23.21 16.10
C GLY A 636 -9.90 -23.32 14.57
N THR A 637 -8.87 -22.74 13.95
CA THR A 637 -8.55 -22.94 12.54
C THR A 637 -7.05 -23.18 12.41
N LEU A 638 -6.66 -24.30 11.84
CA LEU A 638 -5.29 -24.59 11.48
C LEU A 638 -5.11 -24.37 9.99
N LYS A 639 -4.07 -23.66 9.58
CA LYS A 639 -3.73 -23.38 8.17
C LYS A 639 -2.28 -23.78 7.93
N LEU A 640 -2.03 -24.48 6.83
CA LEU A 640 -0.72 -24.75 6.28
C LEU A 640 -0.67 -24.09 4.90
N SER A 641 0.27 -23.17 4.66
CA SER A 641 0.44 -22.51 3.37
C SER A 641 1.88 -22.65 2.88
N TYR A 642 2.04 -22.89 1.59
CA TYR A 642 3.33 -22.92 0.91
C TYR A 642 3.32 -21.86 -0.20
N ARG A 643 4.06 -20.79 0.03
CA ARG A 643 4.17 -19.66 -0.90
C ARG A 643 5.34 -19.86 -1.85
N ASP A 644 5.20 -19.27 -3.05
CA ASP A 644 6.22 -19.24 -4.10
C ASP A 644 6.86 -20.62 -4.35
N ILE A 645 5.99 -21.61 -4.60
CA ILE A 645 6.38 -23.02 -4.75
C ILE A 645 7.48 -23.17 -5.81
N LEU A 646 7.38 -22.42 -6.91
CA LEU A 646 8.32 -22.46 -8.03
C LEU A 646 9.57 -21.59 -7.80
N TYR A 647 9.59 -20.79 -6.73
CA TYR A 647 10.66 -19.84 -6.37
C TYR A 647 10.96 -18.83 -7.49
N THR A 648 9.90 -18.34 -8.11
CA THR A 648 9.92 -17.40 -9.24
C THR A 648 9.66 -15.94 -8.83
N GLY A 649 9.45 -15.68 -7.54
CA GLY A 649 9.20 -14.34 -7.00
C GLY A 649 10.46 -13.47 -6.92
N ALA A 650 11.19 -13.36 -8.03
CA ALA A 650 12.31 -12.42 -8.18
C ALA A 650 11.84 -11.15 -8.88
N MET A 651 12.41 -10.01 -8.51
CA MET A 651 12.29 -8.76 -9.26
C MET A 651 13.53 -8.63 -10.14
N GLU A 652 13.32 -8.50 -11.43
CA GLU A 652 14.37 -8.47 -12.45
C GLU A 652 14.06 -7.40 -13.47
N GLY A 653 15.05 -6.66 -13.95
CA GLY A 653 14.80 -5.58 -14.90
C GLY A 653 16.05 -5.00 -15.51
N LEU A 654 15.80 -4.01 -16.36
CA LEU A 654 16.81 -3.22 -17.06
C LEU A 654 16.52 -1.73 -16.82
N THR A 655 17.51 -0.99 -16.35
CA THR A 655 17.48 0.47 -16.23
C THR A 655 18.36 1.08 -17.32
N SER A 656 17.84 2.08 -18.03
CA SER A 656 18.55 2.78 -19.09
C SER A 656 18.93 4.18 -18.63
N PHE A 657 20.22 4.50 -18.65
CA PHE A 657 20.79 5.80 -18.37
C PHE A 657 21.27 6.47 -19.66
N PRO A 658 21.60 7.74 -19.70
CA PRO A 658 22.11 8.41 -20.92
C PRO A 658 23.38 7.75 -21.47
N ASP A 659 24.28 7.32 -20.60
CA ASP A 659 25.61 6.77 -20.86
C ASP A 659 25.82 5.36 -20.30
N ALA A 660 24.78 4.73 -19.76
CA ALA A 660 24.89 3.39 -19.17
C ALA A 660 23.59 2.59 -19.29
N THR A 661 23.72 1.26 -19.11
CA THR A 661 22.59 0.36 -18.91
C THR A 661 22.86 -0.54 -17.72
N GLU A 662 21.87 -0.77 -16.86
CA GLU A 662 21.99 -1.64 -15.71
C GLU A 662 20.94 -2.75 -15.75
N TYR A 663 21.40 -3.98 -15.83
CA TYR A 663 20.58 -5.14 -15.51
C TYR A 663 20.63 -5.37 -13.99
N PHE A 664 19.49 -5.67 -13.38
CA PHE A 664 19.43 -6.07 -11.97
C PHE A 664 18.50 -7.25 -11.76
N LYS A 665 18.83 -8.05 -10.75
CA LYS A 665 18.00 -9.15 -10.24
C LYS A 665 18.04 -9.16 -8.74
N LEU A 666 16.86 -9.04 -8.13
CA LEU A 666 16.64 -8.99 -6.69
C LEU A 666 15.78 -10.19 -6.28
N LYS A 667 16.36 -11.09 -5.49
CA LYS A 667 15.72 -12.31 -5.03
C LYS A 667 15.54 -12.28 -3.53
N ARG A 668 14.29 -12.35 -3.06
CA ARG A 668 13.94 -12.35 -1.65
C ARG A 668 13.70 -13.78 -1.14
N ASP A 669 13.70 -13.96 0.18
CA ASP A 669 13.26 -15.21 0.84
C ASP A 669 11.73 -15.34 0.74
N SER A 670 11.23 -15.62 -0.48
CA SER A 670 9.80 -15.66 -0.84
C SER A 670 9.18 -17.05 -0.71
N ARG A 671 9.99 -18.13 -0.85
CA ARG A 671 9.52 -19.52 -0.76
C ARG A 671 9.42 -19.95 0.71
N VAL A 672 8.21 -19.84 1.26
CA VAL A 672 7.97 -20.00 2.71
C VAL A 672 6.85 -21.00 2.98
N LEU A 673 7.15 -22.02 3.77
CA LEU A 673 6.14 -22.91 4.36
C LEU A 673 5.70 -22.32 5.70
N THR A 674 4.40 -22.06 5.87
CA THR A 674 3.86 -21.43 7.08
C THR A 674 2.77 -22.28 7.70
N LEU A 675 2.91 -22.55 9.01
CA LEU A 675 1.86 -23.13 9.85
C LEU A 675 1.25 -22.01 10.70
N SER A 676 -0.08 -21.86 10.64
CA SER A 676 -0.82 -20.84 11.39
C SER A 676 -1.97 -21.47 12.15
N PHE A 677 -2.11 -21.10 13.42
CA PHE A 677 -3.22 -21.48 14.27
C PHE A 677 -3.97 -20.23 14.75
N THR A 678 -5.28 -20.22 14.54
CA THR A 678 -6.16 -19.16 15.06
C THR A 678 -7.19 -19.77 16.00
N TYR A 679 -7.24 -19.26 17.24
CA TYR A 679 -8.27 -19.61 18.20
C TYR A 679 -9.21 -18.44 18.45
N ARG A 680 -10.53 -18.69 18.33
CA ARG A 680 -11.59 -17.70 18.57
C ARG A 680 -12.31 -18.06 19.87
N PHE A 681 -12.46 -17.09 20.76
CA PHE A 681 -13.07 -17.27 22.07
C PHE A 681 -14.08 -16.17 22.39
N GLY A 682 -14.86 -16.41 23.45
CA GLY A 682 -15.89 -15.51 23.94
C GLY A 682 -17.30 -15.92 23.52
N LYS A 683 -18.28 -15.29 24.13
CA LYS A 683 -19.70 -15.50 23.87
C LYS A 683 -20.20 -14.37 22.97
N THR A 684 -20.77 -14.72 21.84
CA THR A 684 -21.53 -13.79 21.00
C THR A 684 -22.99 -13.81 21.47
N TYR A 685 -23.43 -12.76 22.14
CA TYR A 685 -24.85 -12.58 22.37
C TYR A 685 -25.48 -12.00 21.10
N LYS A 686 -26.48 -12.71 20.52
CA LYS A 686 -27.35 -12.07 19.54
C LYS A 686 -28.00 -10.90 20.23
N VAL A 687 -27.80 -9.69 19.70
CA VAL A 687 -28.66 -8.56 20.04
C VAL A 687 -30.04 -8.98 19.57
N ASN A 688 -30.99 -9.11 20.50
CA ASN A 688 -32.39 -8.99 20.11
C ASN A 688 -32.48 -7.57 19.52
N LYS A 689 -32.50 -7.47 18.20
CA LYS A 689 -32.91 -6.24 17.54
C LYS A 689 -34.27 -5.94 18.16
N HIS A 690 -34.41 -4.83 18.86
CA HIS A 690 -35.71 -4.26 19.07
C HIS A 690 -36.32 -4.25 17.68
N GLN A 691 -37.40 -5.00 17.51
CA GLN A 691 -38.20 -4.99 16.30
C GLN A 691 -38.77 -3.58 16.19
N ASP A 692 -38.04 -2.70 15.51
CA ASP A 692 -38.69 -1.60 14.81
C ASP A 692 -39.60 -2.27 13.80
N GLY A 693 -40.93 -2.03 13.91
CA GLY A 693 -41.94 -2.68 13.11
C GLY A 693 -41.91 -2.45 11.58
N ALA A 694 -40.76 -2.07 11.06
CA ALA A 694 -40.51 -1.83 9.64
C ALA A 694 -39.31 -2.62 9.12
N THR A 695 -38.96 -3.75 9.75
CA THR A 695 -37.76 -4.53 9.37
C THR A 695 -37.92 -5.25 8.03
N GLU A 696 -39.13 -5.69 7.71
CA GLU A 696 -39.45 -6.33 6.41
C GLU A 696 -39.41 -5.32 5.25
N GLU A 697 -39.91 -4.09 5.47
CA GLU A 697 -39.85 -3.03 4.46
C GLU A 697 -38.40 -2.54 4.23
N LYS A 698 -37.55 -2.52 5.27
CA LYS A 698 -36.12 -2.16 5.13
C LYS A 698 -35.31 -3.23 4.39
N GLU A 699 -35.64 -4.50 4.55
CA GLU A 699 -35.00 -5.60 3.81
C GLU A 699 -35.46 -5.65 2.35
N ARG A 700 -36.73 -5.30 2.07
CA ARG A 700 -37.24 -5.16 0.69
C ARG A 700 -36.59 -3.99 -0.08
N VAL A 701 -36.23 -2.90 0.60
CA VAL A 701 -35.54 -1.76 -0.01
C VAL A 701 -34.02 -2.03 -0.23
N GLN A 702 -33.43 -2.97 0.50
CA GLN A 702 -32.02 -3.38 0.28
C GLN A 702 -31.85 -4.48 -0.78
N ASN A 703 -32.91 -5.19 -1.12
CA ASN A 703 -32.93 -6.32 -2.08
C ASN A 703 -33.79 -6.05 -3.32
N GLY A 704 -34.32 -4.84 -3.49
CA GLY A 704 -35.09 -4.39 -4.63
C GLY A 704 -34.26 -3.62 -5.67
#